data_30b3c22bca4f1977318663f071a756a4
#
_entry.id   30b3c22bca4f1977318663f071a756a4
#
_cell.length_a   1.000
_cell.length_b   1.000
_cell.length_c   1.000
_cell.angle_alpha   90.00
_cell.angle_beta   90.00
_cell.angle_gamma   90.00
#
_symmetry.space_group_name_H-M   'P 1'
#
loop_
_entity.id
_entity.type
_entity.pdbx_description
1 polymer ?
#
loop_
_entity_poly.entity_id
_entity_poly.type
_entity_poly.pdbx_seq_one_letter_code
_entity_poly.pdbx_strand_id
1 'polypeptide(L)'
;MHLLVAMLFSVAAHPSVPDSLGTAEVTAARRVVGVSTPVSVQRLDSTAFTLRGITDMGDALKRFSGVNLRDYGGAGGLKTVSVRGLGASHTAVSYDGLCVSDSRQGEIDLGQFSMEGLGSIELQVLDQAELLCPVRQLASALVSLTTVATMPSDRRWHGVAEGVQGAFGQWTPYVGLNKKITERSYVGMQAHYFFAHNDYPFTVDNGVATTHWRRNNSRMQSVTTEIDWIQLVGRQGGSIRSKAYFHHNYRHLPGMVHYYVNGSNECLLEQTAFVQSRWQHQWNRWEMFAAGKYNWQTSQYADTGKGYPNGRLNQNYWQREAYLTAGASYAFLSWLTAAYATDYAHASLNSNLSTDNHVSRDSWLQSLSLQLKTSRLQFIARAAMHQYWNQTVGEAASARDAKRLLSSLTTSVLALRSPFSLYVRGGYKESFRMPTFTESYYYHQGSTHLKPELTRQLSMGVTLQAAPAKWWTVLTLTADAYYNRVSDRIVSIPVNLFLWKMTNLGDVRTVGIDLTMQSTLRLAEAQNILLALNYSLTHCTDHTSPSNNSWHKQLAYTPVHSGSASAGWENPWLSFVAHVSFASERWNTNNHLPTTNLPAYSEWGFAVYHTFRFRQQRILTLRADIQNAFDERYEVIRRYPMPGRAYKISVKYRF
;
A
#
# COMPACT_ATOMS: atom_id res chain seq x y z
N MET A 1 18.01 -48.50 5.83
CA MET A 1 18.20 -47.54 4.73
C MET A 1 16.88 -46.93 4.26
N HIS A 2 15.94 -46.67 5.22
CA HIS A 2 14.59 -46.13 4.96
C HIS A 2 14.23 -44.92 5.85
N LEU A 3 15.19 -44.33 6.56
CA LEU A 3 14.94 -43.23 7.51
C LEU A 3 15.57 -41.90 7.12
N LEU A 4 16.16 -41.78 5.93
CA LEU A 4 16.86 -40.57 5.48
C LEU A 4 16.16 -39.81 4.34
N VAL A 5 15.00 -40.27 3.87
CA VAL A 5 14.25 -39.63 2.78
C VAL A 5 13.09 -38.75 3.29
N ALA A 6 12.74 -38.82 4.57
CA ALA A 6 11.62 -38.06 5.14
C ALA A 6 11.96 -36.62 5.58
N MET A 7 13.21 -36.16 5.47
CA MET A 7 13.63 -34.83 5.91
C MET A 7 13.86 -33.80 4.80
N LEU A 8 13.57 -34.11 3.55
CA LEU A 8 13.82 -33.21 2.40
C LEU A 8 12.56 -32.60 1.77
N PHE A 9 11.37 -32.84 2.30
CA PHE A 9 10.11 -32.31 1.77
C PHE A 9 9.43 -31.23 2.64
N SER A 10 10.17 -30.54 3.50
CA SER A 10 9.65 -29.42 4.28
C SER A 10 10.12 -28.07 3.72
N VAL A 11 9.86 -27.80 2.42
CA VAL A 11 10.14 -26.49 1.85
C VAL A 11 8.99 -26.06 0.96
N ALA A 12 8.38 -25.00 1.34
CA ALA A 12 7.22 -24.28 0.85
C ALA A 12 5.94 -24.60 1.63
N ALA A 13 5.96 -24.39 2.94
CA ALA A 13 4.75 -24.00 3.61
C ALA A 13 4.39 -22.62 3.09
N HIS A 14 3.44 -22.53 2.15
CA HIS A 14 2.55 -21.38 2.12
C HIS A 14 2.09 -21.15 3.56
N PRO A 15 1.89 -19.89 4.03
CA PRO A 15 1.34 -19.67 5.33
C PRO A 15 0.03 -20.44 5.39
N SER A 16 0.04 -21.62 6.01
CA SER A 16 -1.17 -22.25 6.46
C SER A 16 -1.86 -21.20 7.31
N VAL A 17 -3.04 -20.79 6.90
CA VAL A 17 -3.94 -19.99 7.73
C VAL A 17 -3.95 -20.73 9.08
N PRO A 18 -3.57 -20.09 10.19
CA PRO A 18 -3.49 -20.78 11.47
C PRO A 18 -4.89 -21.27 11.81
N ASP A 19 -5.06 -22.57 11.71
CA ASP A 19 -6.21 -23.26 12.25
C ASP A 19 -6.12 -23.11 13.77
N SER A 20 -7.10 -22.44 14.35
CA SER A 20 -7.29 -22.23 15.78
C SER A 20 -6.06 -21.69 16.55
N LEU A 21 -6.14 -20.44 16.99
CA LEU A 21 -5.28 -19.88 18.03
C LEU A 21 -5.48 -20.63 19.36
N GLY A 22 -4.85 -21.78 19.48
CA GLY A 22 -4.62 -22.41 20.76
C GLY A 22 -3.58 -21.63 21.55
N THR A 23 -3.71 -21.58 22.87
CA THR A 23 -2.79 -20.96 23.84
C THR A 23 -1.32 -21.39 23.70
N ALA A 24 -1.00 -22.32 22.81
CA ALA A 24 0.37 -22.80 22.54
C ALA A 24 1.15 -21.97 21.50
N GLU A 25 0.50 -21.09 20.73
CA GLU A 25 1.18 -20.31 19.67
C GLU A 25 1.91 -19.06 20.14
N VAL A 26 1.71 -18.64 21.37
CA VAL A 26 2.44 -17.48 21.94
C VAL A 26 3.93 -17.77 22.15
N THR A 27 4.35 -19.03 22.11
CA THR A 27 5.74 -19.46 22.36
C THR A 27 6.55 -19.83 21.11
N ALA A 28 5.93 -19.97 19.94
CA ALA A 28 6.69 -20.12 18.71
C ALA A 28 7.32 -18.77 18.37
N ALA A 29 8.65 -18.71 18.32
CA ALA A 29 9.36 -17.51 17.86
C ALA A 29 8.74 -17.06 16.53
N ARG A 30 8.09 -15.89 16.52
CA ARG A 30 7.45 -15.32 15.33
C ARG A 30 8.54 -15.16 14.25
N ARG A 31 8.56 -16.05 13.27
CA ARG A 31 9.50 -15.92 12.16
C ARG A 31 9.12 -14.67 11.37
N VAL A 32 10.04 -13.74 11.29
CA VAL A 32 9.87 -12.57 10.42
C VAL A 32 9.85 -13.04 8.98
N VAL A 33 8.75 -12.75 8.30
CA VAL A 33 8.58 -13.11 6.88
C VAL A 33 9.56 -12.31 6.02
N GLY A 34 10.10 -12.93 4.97
CA GLY A 34 10.95 -12.22 4.00
C GLY A 34 12.44 -12.13 4.34
N VAL A 35 12.90 -12.72 5.45
CA VAL A 35 14.33 -12.68 5.84
C VAL A 35 15.26 -13.27 4.79
N SER A 36 14.86 -14.36 4.15
CA SER A 36 15.67 -15.08 3.14
C SER A 36 15.37 -14.67 1.69
N THR A 37 14.44 -13.72 1.47
CA THR A 37 14.03 -13.32 0.12
C THR A 37 15.11 -12.49 -0.57
N PRO A 38 15.23 -12.57 -1.92
CA PRO A 38 16.20 -11.79 -2.66
C PRO A 38 15.82 -10.30 -2.79
N VAL A 39 14.64 -9.93 -2.30
CA VAL A 39 14.13 -8.55 -2.30
C VAL A 39 13.77 -8.11 -0.88
N SER A 40 13.67 -6.80 -0.67
CA SER A 40 13.23 -6.25 0.61
C SER A 40 11.71 -6.43 0.75
N VAL A 41 11.31 -7.17 1.78
CA VAL A 41 9.91 -7.43 2.11
C VAL A 41 9.65 -6.97 3.54
N GLN A 42 8.72 -6.04 3.69
CA GLN A 42 8.23 -5.56 4.98
C GLN A 42 6.77 -5.97 5.13
N ARG A 43 6.40 -6.57 6.25
CA ARG A 43 5.05 -7.08 6.48
C ARG A 43 4.50 -6.65 7.83
N LEU A 44 3.24 -6.23 7.83
CA LEU A 44 2.41 -5.98 9.00
C LEU A 44 1.23 -6.95 8.93
N ASP A 45 1.11 -7.80 9.92
CA ASP A 45 -0.05 -8.69 10.09
C ASP A 45 -1.06 -8.10 11.08
N SER A 46 -2.21 -8.74 11.22
CA SER A 46 -3.28 -8.27 12.12
C SER A 46 -2.84 -8.16 13.58
N THR A 47 -1.83 -8.94 14.01
CA THR A 47 -1.24 -8.82 15.34
C THR A 47 -0.38 -7.57 15.44
N ALA A 48 0.42 -7.30 14.41
CA ALA A 48 1.23 -6.08 14.33
C ALA A 48 0.36 -4.82 14.33
N PHE A 49 -0.85 -4.85 13.75
CA PHE A 49 -1.78 -3.71 13.79
C PHE A 49 -2.11 -3.33 15.24
N THR A 50 -2.46 -4.30 16.07
CA THR A 50 -2.77 -4.06 17.49
C THR A 50 -1.54 -3.59 18.27
N LEU A 51 -0.40 -4.29 18.11
CA LEU A 51 0.81 -4.10 18.90
C LEU A 51 1.64 -2.87 18.52
N ARG A 52 1.39 -2.27 17.36
CA ARG A 52 2.13 -1.07 16.89
C ARG A 52 1.26 0.19 16.87
N GLY A 53 0.08 0.17 17.47
CA GLY A 53 -0.80 1.32 17.53
C GLY A 53 -1.38 1.74 16.18
N ILE A 54 -1.60 0.80 15.28
CA ILE A 54 -2.14 1.07 13.94
C ILE A 54 -3.66 1.09 14.03
N THR A 55 -4.26 2.21 13.66
CA THR A 55 -5.70 2.45 13.74
C THR A 55 -6.36 2.69 12.39
N ASP A 56 -5.58 3.07 11.38
CA ASP A 56 -6.04 3.26 10.01
C ASP A 56 -4.93 2.94 8.99
N MET A 57 -5.26 2.98 7.70
CA MET A 57 -4.34 2.67 6.62
C MET A 57 -3.14 3.64 6.57
N GLY A 58 -3.35 4.92 6.89
CA GLY A 58 -2.27 5.91 6.94
C GLY A 58 -1.25 5.57 8.03
N ASP A 59 -1.73 5.18 9.22
CA ASP A 59 -0.87 4.71 10.31
C ASP A 59 -0.06 3.47 9.90
N ALA A 60 -0.70 2.50 9.22
CA ALA A 60 -0.02 1.31 8.72
C ALA A 60 1.11 1.66 7.75
N LEU A 61 0.85 2.55 6.82
CA LEU A 61 1.82 2.95 5.80
C LEU A 61 3.01 3.73 6.37
N LYS A 62 2.79 4.54 7.40
CA LYS A 62 3.88 5.22 8.15
C LYS A 62 4.80 4.24 8.90
N ARG A 63 4.42 2.95 9.06
CA ARG A 63 5.24 1.91 9.71
C ARG A 63 6.16 1.14 8.76
N PHE A 64 6.19 1.51 7.49
CA PHE A 64 7.15 0.96 6.52
C PHE A 64 8.30 1.93 6.29
N SER A 65 9.53 1.43 6.23
CA SER A 65 10.66 2.23 5.79
C SER A 65 10.60 2.45 4.27
N GLY A 66 11.16 3.54 3.78
CA GLY A 66 11.13 3.93 2.37
C GLY A 66 9.79 4.52 1.90
N VAL A 67 8.79 4.60 2.78
CA VAL A 67 7.45 5.11 2.43
C VAL A 67 7.30 6.58 2.81
N ASN A 68 6.83 7.37 1.85
CA ASN A 68 6.37 8.73 2.06
C ASN A 68 4.87 8.80 1.74
N LEU A 69 4.06 9.06 2.77
CA LEU A 69 2.61 9.17 2.67
C LEU A 69 2.23 10.61 2.31
N ARG A 70 1.42 10.77 1.27
CA ARG A 70 0.69 12.02 1.00
C ARG A 70 -0.68 11.92 1.66
N ASP A 71 -0.94 12.78 2.63
CA ASP A 71 -2.18 12.84 3.41
C ASP A 71 -2.73 14.27 3.38
N TYR A 72 -3.97 14.42 2.93
CA TYR A 72 -4.64 15.71 2.82
C TYR A 72 -5.43 16.08 4.09
N GLY A 73 -5.23 15.33 5.17
CA GLY A 73 -5.79 15.57 6.49
C GLY A 73 -7.17 14.94 6.70
N GLY A 74 -7.45 14.68 7.97
CA GLY A 74 -8.71 14.10 8.41
C GLY A 74 -8.80 12.58 8.27
N ALA A 75 -9.69 12.01 9.08
CA ALA A 75 -9.99 10.59 8.99
C ALA A 75 -10.66 10.28 7.64
N GLY A 76 -10.20 9.23 6.94
CA GLY A 76 -10.70 8.85 5.61
C GLY A 76 -10.31 9.81 4.47
N GLY A 77 -9.43 10.78 4.68
CA GLY A 77 -8.87 11.63 3.61
C GLY A 77 -8.10 10.82 2.56
N LEU A 78 -7.86 11.44 1.39
CA LEU A 78 -7.06 10.84 0.32
C LEU A 78 -5.65 10.49 0.81
N LYS A 79 -5.25 9.24 0.60
CA LYS A 79 -3.95 8.71 1.04
C LYS A 79 -3.25 8.00 -0.11
N THR A 80 -2.19 8.61 -0.65
CA THR A 80 -1.34 7.99 -1.67
C THR A 80 0.08 7.78 -1.16
N VAL A 81 0.75 6.76 -1.70
CA VAL A 81 2.04 6.28 -1.21
C VAL A 81 3.11 6.40 -2.28
N SER A 82 4.16 7.12 -1.97
CA SER A 82 5.41 7.15 -2.74
C SER A 82 6.47 6.31 -2.03
N VAL A 83 7.09 5.39 -2.75
CA VAL A 83 8.14 4.53 -2.21
C VAL A 83 9.49 4.98 -2.73
N ARG A 84 10.48 5.22 -1.84
CA ARG A 84 11.86 5.63 -2.16
C ARG A 84 11.93 6.81 -3.14
N GLY A 85 11.01 7.79 -3.00
CA GLY A 85 10.99 9.01 -3.82
C GLY A 85 10.53 8.85 -5.27
N LEU A 86 10.05 7.66 -5.68
CA LEU A 86 9.66 7.40 -7.07
C LEU A 86 8.33 8.04 -7.48
N GLY A 87 7.47 8.37 -6.53
CA GLY A 87 6.12 8.87 -6.77
C GLY A 87 5.07 7.77 -6.65
N ALA A 88 3.81 8.16 -6.38
CA ALA A 88 2.74 7.20 -6.09
C ALA A 88 2.35 6.37 -7.32
N SER A 89 2.44 6.94 -8.51
CA SER A 89 2.15 6.26 -9.78
C SER A 89 3.13 5.13 -10.15
N HIS A 90 4.27 5.02 -9.45
CA HIS A 90 5.23 3.91 -9.59
C HIS A 90 5.00 2.78 -8.59
N THR A 91 4.03 2.93 -7.69
CA THR A 91 3.70 1.93 -6.67
C THR A 91 2.43 1.21 -7.06
N ALA A 92 2.54 -0.08 -7.36
CA ALA A 92 1.37 -0.92 -7.58
C ALA A 92 0.71 -1.27 -6.24
N VAL A 93 -0.61 -1.45 -6.27
CA VAL A 93 -1.38 -1.97 -5.14
C VAL A 93 -2.07 -3.25 -5.57
N SER A 94 -1.92 -4.33 -4.83
CA SER A 94 -2.67 -5.56 -5.05
C SER A 94 -3.64 -5.82 -3.89
N TYR A 95 -4.80 -6.36 -4.23
CA TYR A 95 -5.81 -6.77 -3.28
C TYR A 95 -6.14 -8.25 -3.50
N ASP A 96 -5.81 -9.07 -2.51
CA ASP A 96 -5.89 -10.55 -2.60
C ASP A 96 -5.21 -11.13 -3.84
N GLY A 97 -4.01 -10.61 -4.17
CA GLY A 97 -3.15 -11.12 -5.22
C GLY A 97 -3.44 -10.62 -6.64
N LEU A 98 -4.39 -9.70 -6.84
CA LEU A 98 -4.63 -9.03 -8.13
C LEU A 98 -4.51 -7.51 -7.98
N CYS A 99 -3.85 -6.86 -8.95
CA CYS A 99 -3.66 -5.42 -8.91
C CYS A 99 -4.99 -4.66 -8.96
N VAL A 100 -5.09 -3.63 -8.14
CA VAL A 100 -6.07 -2.56 -8.26
C VAL A 100 -5.50 -1.52 -9.21
N SER A 101 -6.31 -1.01 -10.10
CA SER A 101 -5.87 -0.05 -11.12
C SER A 101 -6.76 1.18 -11.14
N ASP A 102 -6.15 2.32 -11.36
CA ASP A 102 -6.79 3.57 -11.76
C ASP A 102 -6.06 4.09 -13.01
N SER A 103 -6.63 3.83 -14.18
CA SER A 103 -6.05 4.26 -15.46
C SER A 103 -6.20 5.76 -15.68
N ARG A 104 -7.10 6.43 -14.95
CA ARG A 104 -7.33 7.87 -15.04
C ARG A 104 -6.20 8.65 -14.36
N GLN A 105 -5.93 8.37 -13.09
CA GLN A 105 -4.94 9.10 -12.28
C GLN A 105 -3.63 8.34 -12.10
N GLY A 106 -3.63 7.00 -12.19
CA GLY A 106 -2.45 6.15 -11.98
C GLY A 106 -2.01 6.04 -10.53
N GLU A 107 -2.74 6.61 -9.60
CA GLU A 107 -2.48 6.55 -8.16
C GLU A 107 -3.68 5.91 -7.45
N ILE A 108 -3.44 5.03 -6.51
CA ILE A 108 -4.49 4.34 -5.76
C ILE A 108 -4.67 5.02 -4.40
N ASP A 109 -5.90 5.43 -4.10
CA ASP A 109 -6.29 5.86 -2.75
C ASP A 109 -6.34 4.63 -1.84
N LEU A 110 -5.35 4.48 -0.98
CA LEU A 110 -5.29 3.38 -0.02
C LEU A 110 -6.29 3.56 1.13
N GLY A 111 -6.82 4.77 1.35
CA GLY A 111 -7.85 5.03 2.35
C GLY A 111 -9.19 4.36 2.07
N GLN A 112 -9.43 3.85 0.84
CA GLN A 112 -10.64 3.11 0.50
C GLN A 112 -10.69 1.69 1.11
N PHE A 113 -9.55 1.13 1.57
CA PHE A 113 -9.49 -0.21 2.14
C PHE A 113 -9.58 -0.16 3.65
N SER A 114 -10.54 -0.86 4.24
CA SER A 114 -10.72 -0.92 5.68
C SER A 114 -9.68 -1.82 6.34
N MET A 115 -9.15 -1.41 7.50
CA MET A 115 -8.16 -2.18 8.25
C MET A 115 -8.76 -3.42 8.93
N GLU A 116 -10.04 -3.36 9.29
CA GLU A 116 -10.73 -4.37 10.10
C GLU A 116 -10.85 -5.71 9.38
N GLY A 117 -10.97 -5.68 8.05
CA GLY A 117 -11.02 -6.87 7.18
C GLY A 117 -9.66 -7.40 6.73
N LEU A 118 -8.57 -6.65 6.98
CA LEU A 118 -7.24 -7.03 6.51
C LEU A 118 -6.54 -8.02 7.45
N GLY A 119 -5.97 -9.06 6.87
CA GLY A 119 -5.07 -9.99 7.54
C GLY A 119 -3.63 -9.54 7.54
N SER A 120 -3.18 -8.91 6.44
CA SER A 120 -1.82 -8.35 6.35
C SER A 120 -1.70 -7.28 5.27
N ILE A 121 -0.73 -6.40 5.49
CA ILE A 121 -0.22 -5.43 4.52
C ILE A 121 1.26 -5.75 4.31
N GLU A 122 1.68 -5.86 3.06
CA GLU A 122 3.06 -6.17 2.71
C GLU A 122 3.58 -5.14 1.70
N LEU A 123 4.76 -4.62 1.95
CA LEU A 123 5.50 -3.78 1.02
C LEU A 123 6.68 -4.57 0.46
N GLN A 124 6.71 -4.75 -0.85
CA GLN A 124 7.85 -5.30 -1.58
C GLN A 124 8.47 -4.20 -2.44
N VAL A 125 9.78 -4.09 -2.36
CA VAL A 125 10.53 -3.06 -3.09
C VAL A 125 11.57 -3.72 -3.97
N LEU A 126 11.82 -3.13 -5.11
CA LEU A 126 12.66 -3.58 -6.20
C LEU A 126 11.94 -4.62 -7.08
N ASP A 127 11.66 -5.83 -6.60
CA ASP A 127 11.02 -6.89 -7.37
C ASP A 127 10.09 -7.74 -6.48
N GLN A 128 9.47 -8.77 -7.06
CA GLN A 128 8.64 -9.72 -6.35
C GLN A 128 9.47 -10.85 -5.75
N ALA A 129 9.17 -11.18 -4.49
CA ALA A 129 9.78 -12.31 -3.80
C ALA A 129 9.35 -13.66 -4.39
N GLU A 130 8.12 -13.73 -4.90
CA GLU A 130 7.54 -14.91 -5.54
C GLU A 130 8.01 -14.99 -7.00
N LEU A 131 8.41 -16.20 -7.44
CA LEU A 131 8.84 -16.43 -8.83
C LEU A 131 7.66 -16.30 -9.80
N LEU A 132 6.53 -16.93 -9.46
CA LEU A 132 5.32 -16.95 -10.25
C LEU A 132 4.30 -15.95 -9.72
N CYS A 133 4.11 -14.82 -10.41
CA CYS A 133 3.17 -13.76 -10.07
C CYS A 133 2.60 -13.10 -11.33
N PRO A 134 1.46 -12.42 -11.25
CA PRO A 134 0.97 -11.58 -12.34
C PRO A 134 2.00 -10.54 -12.75
N VAL A 135 2.16 -10.30 -14.07
CA VAL A 135 3.20 -9.41 -14.60
C VAL A 135 3.00 -7.96 -14.14
N ARG A 136 1.74 -7.54 -13.99
CA ARG A 136 1.39 -6.19 -13.50
C ARG A 136 1.89 -5.90 -12.07
N GLN A 137 2.20 -6.94 -11.27
CA GLN A 137 2.82 -6.78 -9.95
C GLN A 137 4.31 -6.43 -10.02
N LEU A 138 4.94 -6.58 -11.18
CA LEU A 138 6.36 -6.26 -11.39
C LEU A 138 6.62 -4.75 -11.52
N ALA A 139 5.92 -3.91 -10.74
CA ALA A 139 6.15 -2.47 -10.64
C ALA A 139 7.43 -2.15 -9.82
N SER A 140 7.79 -0.88 -9.71
CA SER A 140 8.96 -0.42 -8.92
C SER A 140 8.83 -0.75 -7.43
N ALA A 141 7.60 -0.71 -6.91
CA ALA A 141 7.22 -1.16 -5.58
C ALA A 141 5.81 -1.76 -5.62
N LEU A 142 5.50 -2.68 -4.72
CA LEU A 142 4.18 -3.28 -4.57
C LEU A 142 3.73 -3.20 -3.12
N VAL A 143 2.54 -2.64 -2.89
CA VAL A 143 1.78 -2.77 -1.64
C VAL A 143 0.74 -3.86 -1.82
N SER A 144 0.88 -4.97 -1.11
CA SER A 144 -0.07 -6.09 -1.16
C SER A 144 -0.96 -6.07 0.08
N LEU A 145 -2.25 -5.98 -0.16
CA LEU A 145 -3.30 -6.05 0.85
C LEU A 145 -3.94 -7.43 0.77
N THR A 146 -3.90 -8.16 1.88
CA THR A 146 -4.51 -9.50 1.96
C THR A 146 -5.59 -9.49 3.01
N THR A 147 -6.82 -9.88 2.64
CA THR A 147 -7.94 -9.96 3.57
C THR A 147 -7.88 -11.24 4.39
N VAL A 148 -8.52 -11.21 5.57
CA VAL A 148 -8.64 -12.39 6.43
C VAL A 148 -9.52 -13.42 5.75
N ALA A 149 -8.92 -14.51 5.28
CA ALA A 149 -9.65 -15.67 4.76
C ALA A 149 -9.82 -16.68 5.89
N THR A 150 -10.90 -16.58 6.65
CA THR A 150 -11.21 -17.57 7.71
C THR A 150 -11.89 -18.77 7.10
N MET A 151 -11.32 -19.97 7.32
CA MET A 151 -11.91 -21.25 6.95
C MET A 151 -12.35 -21.97 8.23
N PRO A 152 -13.60 -21.80 8.71
CA PRO A 152 -14.08 -22.46 9.92
C PRO A 152 -13.99 -23.98 9.82
N SER A 153 -13.68 -24.64 10.93
CA SER A 153 -13.65 -26.12 11.01
C SER A 153 -15.05 -26.72 11.02
N ASP A 154 -16.03 -25.98 11.54
CA ASP A 154 -17.43 -26.37 11.64
C ASP A 154 -18.32 -25.59 10.66
N ARG A 155 -19.60 -25.95 10.56
CA ARG A 155 -20.60 -25.29 9.70
C ARG A 155 -21.36 -24.16 10.40
N ARG A 156 -20.91 -23.71 11.57
CA ARG A 156 -21.51 -22.58 12.27
C ARG A 156 -21.03 -21.26 11.64
N TRP A 157 -21.75 -20.20 11.92
CA TRP A 157 -21.30 -18.86 11.61
C TRP A 157 -20.23 -18.44 12.62
N HIS A 158 -19.10 -17.98 12.11
CA HIS A 158 -18.03 -17.33 12.85
C HIS A 158 -17.94 -15.89 12.39
N GLY A 159 -17.74 -14.97 13.31
CA GLY A 159 -17.75 -13.57 12.92
C GLY A 159 -16.95 -12.67 13.82
N VAL A 160 -16.80 -11.44 13.34
CA VAL A 160 -16.21 -10.32 14.06
C VAL A 160 -17.15 -9.14 13.90
N ALA A 161 -17.53 -8.51 15.01
CA ALA A 161 -18.18 -7.21 15.04
C ALA A 161 -17.24 -6.22 15.73
N GLU A 162 -17.01 -5.08 15.12
CA GLU A 162 -16.17 -4.01 15.66
C GLU A 162 -16.87 -2.66 15.52
N GLY A 163 -16.83 -1.85 16.58
CA GLY A 163 -17.30 -0.48 16.56
C GLY A 163 -16.19 0.45 17.02
N VAL A 164 -15.91 1.49 16.25
CA VAL A 164 -14.94 2.52 16.60
C VAL A 164 -15.65 3.86 16.72
N GLN A 165 -15.48 4.52 17.85
CA GLN A 165 -15.88 5.91 18.09
C GLN A 165 -14.61 6.75 18.21
N GLY A 166 -14.46 7.75 17.35
CA GLY A 166 -13.29 8.64 17.33
C GLY A 166 -13.64 10.11 17.52
N ALA A 167 -12.61 10.92 17.67
CA ALA A 167 -12.72 12.38 17.71
C ALA A 167 -13.31 12.92 16.39
N PHE A 168 -13.79 14.17 16.42
CA PHE A 168 -14.35 14.89 15.27
C PHE A 168 -15.51 14.15 14.59
N GLY A 169 -16.34 13.48 15.41
CA GLY A 169 -17.54 12.76 14.98
C GLY A 169 -17.27 11.49 14.20
N GLN A 170 -16.10 10.91 14.32
CA GLN A 170 -15.79 9.62 13.65
C GLN A 170 -16.61 8.49 14.26
N TRP A 171 -17.23 7.69 13.40
CA TRP A 171 -17.94 6.46 13.75
C TRP A 171 -17.74 5.41 12.67
N THR A 172 -17.31 4.21 13.09
CA THR A 172 -16.88 3.18 12.15
C THR A 172 -17.33 1.78 12.64
N PRO A 173 -18.56 1.35 12.30
CA PRO A 173 -18.99 -0.02 12.53
C PRO A 173 -18.49 -0.96 11.42
N TYR A 174 -18.08 -2.14 11.82
CA TYR A 174 -17.65 -3.23 10.96
C TYR A 174 -18.29 -4.56 11.39
N VAL A 175 -18.68 -5.38 10.43
CA VAL A 175 -19.11 -6.75 10.64
C VAL A 175 -18.49 -7.65 9.57
N GLY A 176 -17.85 -8.72 10.01
CA GLY A 176 -17.35 -9.79 9.14
C GLY A 176 -17.91 -11.13 9.58
N LEU A 177 -18.42 -11.92 8.65
CA LEU A 177 -19.04 -13.23 8.87
C LEU A 177 -18.40 -14.26 7.95
N ASN A 178 -18.11 -15.45 8.48
CA ASN A 178 -17.55 -16.56 7.73
C ASN A 178 -18.31 -17.84 8.04
N LYS A 179 -18.49 -18.68 7.03
CA LYS A 179 -19.18 -19.98 7.16
C LYS A 179 -18.58 -21.02 6.24
N LYS A 180 -18.43 -22.24 6.77
CA LYS A 180 -18.17 -23.44 5.99
C LYS A 180 -19.48 -23.95 5.39
N ILE A 181 -19.59 -23.98 4.08
CA ILE A 181 -20.79 -24.44 3.35
C ILE A 181 -20.72 -25.94 3.11
N THR A 182 -19.58 -26.40 2.58
CA THR A 182 -19.26 -27.82 2.41
C THR A 182 -17.87 -28.10 2.97
N GLU A 183 -17.41 -29.36 2.96
CA GLU A 183 -16.04 -29.70 3.39
C GLU A 183 -14.93 -28.99 2.60
N ARG A 184 -15.27 -28.38 1.45
CA ARG A 184 -14.33 -27.74 0.55
C ARG A 184 -14.76 -26.34 0.13
N SER A 185 -15.88 -25.82 0.65
CA SER A 185 -16.46 -24.55 0.22
C SER A 185 -16.71 -23.66 1.42
N TYR A 186 -16.23 -22.43 1.35
CA TYR A 186 -16.32 -21.41 2.39
C TYR A 186 -16.83 -20.11 1.81
N VAL A 187 -17.65 -19.39 2.56
CA VAL A 187 -18.16 -18.08 2.21
C VAL A 187 -17.83 -17.09 3.32
N GLY A 188 -17.29 -15.95 2.95
CA GLY A 188 -17.07 -14.80 3.82
C GLY A 188 -17.89 -13.61 3.33
N MET A 189 -18.39 -12.81 4.25
CA MET A 189 -19.08 -11.55 3.97
C MET A 189 -18.58 -10.50 4.95
N GLN A 190 -18.33 -9.30 4.47
CA GLN A 190 -17.98 -8.19 5.36
C GLN A 190 -18.63 -6.88 4.90
N ALA A 191 -18.96 -6.06 5.87
CA ALA A 191 -19.51 -4.74 5.67
C ALA A 191 -18.83 -3.76 6.64
N HIS A 192 -18.44 -2.63 6.12
CA HIS A 192 -17.80 -1.54 6.84
C HIS A 192 -18.49 -0.23 6.47
N TYR A 193 -18.85 0.55 7.46
CA TYR A 193 -19.31 1.91 7.28
C TYR A 193 -18.35 2.86 7.98
N PHE A 194 -18.09 3.98 7.36
CA PHE A 194 -17.25 5.03 7.90
C PHE A 194 -17.99 6.36 7.81
N PHE A 195 -17.98 7.12 8.91
CA PHE A 195 -18.47 8.48 8.96
C PHE A 195 -17.53 9.33 9.82
N ALA A 196 -17.29 10.59 9.40
CA ALA A 196 -16.59 11.58 10.21
C ALA A 196 -17.00 13.00 9.79
N HIS A 197 -17.18 13.89 10.73
CA HIS A 197 -17.34 15.33 10.45
C HIS A 197 -16.01 15.96 10.02
N ASN A 198 -14.89 15.48 10.59
CA ASN A 198 -13.54 16.00 10.33
C ASN A 198 -13.39 17.52 10.55
N ASP A 199 -14.22 18.10 11.42
CA ASP A 199 -14.26 19.51 11.73
C ASP A 199 -13.25 19.92 12.83
N TYR A 200 -12.05 19.35 12.77
CA TYR A 200 -11.00 19.57 13.77
C TYR A 200 -10.51 21.03 13.82
N PRO A 201 -10.10 21.53 15.02
CA PRO A 201 -9.52 22.85 15.17
C PRO A 201 -8.11 22.91 14.59
N PHE A 202 -7.76 24.05 14.02
CA PHE A 202 -6.40 24.35 13.57
C PHE A 202 -6.13 25.85 13.70
N THR A 203 -4.87 26.24 13.54
CA THR A 203 -4.45 27.64 13.60
C THR A 203 -3.84 28.07 12.29
N VAL A 204 -4.08 29.31 11.93
CA VAL A 204 -3.45 29.99 10.80
C VAL A 204 -2.68 31.18 11.34
N ASP A 205 -1.38 31.22 11.07
CA ASP A 205 -0.51 32.34 11.34
C ASP A 205 -0.23 33.08 10.05
N ASN A 206 -0.57 34.36 9.98
CA ASN A 206 -0.32 35.22 8.83
C ASN A 206 0.88 36.18 9.05
N GLY A 207 1.69 35.96 10.09
CA GLY A 207 2.83 36.78 10.49
C GLY A 207 2.48 38.04 11.27
N VAL A 208 1.19 38.41 11.35
CA VAL A 208 0.65 39.54 12.14
C VAL A 208 -0.21 39.05 13.27
N ALA A 209 -1.04 38.04 13.02
CA ALA A 209 -1.96 37.47 14.00
C ALA A 209 -2.15 35.98 13.78
N THR A 210 -2.32 35.24 14.88
CA THR A 210 -2.69 33.83 14.87
C THR A 210 -4.20 33.74 15.04
N THR A 211 -4.88 33.10 14.09
CA THR A 211 -6.33 32.86 14.13
C THR A 211 -6.64 31.39 14.38
N HIS A 212 -7.69 31.12 15.17
CA HIS A 212 -8.18 29.78 15.45
C HIS A 212 -9.41 29.49 14.62
N TRP A 213 -9.33 28.45 13.79
CA TRP A 213 -10.42 28.03 12.94
C TRP A 213 -10.76 26.56 13.16
N ARG A 214 -11.91 26.15 12.65
CA ARG A 214 -12.27 24.74 12.51
C ARG A 214 -12.33 24.38 11.03
N ARG A 215 -11.92 23.17 10.70
CA ARG A 215 -11.97 22.67 9.33
C ARG A 215 -13.42 22.66 8.85
N ASN A 216 -13.68 23.28 7.72
CA ASN A 216 -15.01 23.38 7.12
C ASN A 216 -15.07 22.53 5.85
N ASN A 217 -16.28 22.13 5.42
CA ASN A 217 -16.51 21.29 4.24
C ASN A 217 -15.61 20.02 4.24
N SER A 218 -15.55 19.31 5.37
CA SER A 218 -14.63 18.20 5.61
C SER A 218 -15.31 16.86 5.90
N ARG A 219 -16.67 16.85 5.91
CA ARG A 219 -17.45 15.64 6.20
C ARG A 219 -17.17 14.55 5.18
N MET A 220 -17.07 13.33 5.66
CA MET A 220 -16.88 12.15 4.85
C MET A 220 -17.77 11.01 5.33
N GLN A 221 -18.26 10.22 4.37
CA GLN A 221 -18.96 8.97 4.62
C GLN A 221 -18.66 7.95 3.54
N SER A 222 -18.44 6.71 3.93
CA SER A 222 -18.25 5.62 2.98
C SER A 222 -18.87 4.31 3.45
N VAL A 223 -19.21 3.47 2.48
CA VAL A 223 -19.67 2.10 2.70
C VAL A 223 -18.79 1.18 1.87
N THR A 224 -18.27 0.14 2.50
CA THR A 224 -17.55 -0.93 1.80
C THR A 224 -18.22 -2.27 2.11
N THR A 225 -18.49 -3.05 1.10
CA THR A 225 -19.03 -4.41 1.23
C THR A 225 -18.22 -5.37 0.39
N GLU A 226 -17.98 -6.55 0.93
CA GLU A 226 -17.25 -7.61 0.25
C GLU A 226 -17.91 -8.96 0.47
N ILE A 227 -17.84 -9.80 -0.54
CA ILE A 227 -18.22 -11.21 -0.48
C ILE A 227 -17.07 -12.03 -1.02
N ASP A 228 -16.59 -12.97 -0.23
CA ASP A 228 -15.55 -13.93 -0.58
C ASP A 228 -16.16 -15.34 -0.71
N TRP A 229 -15.76 -16.05 -1.74
CA TRP A 229 -16.02 -17.47 -1.90
C TRP A 229 -14.72 -18.22 -2.14
N ILE A 230 -14.44 -19.22 -1.32
CA ILE A 230 -13.25 -20.05 -1.43
C ILE A 230 -13.70 -21.48 -1.66
N GLN A 231 -13.24 -22.07 -2.77
CA GLN A 231 -13.47 -23.47 -3.13
C GLN A 231 -12.13 -24.20 -3.21
N LEU A 232 -11.96 -25.23 -2.38
CA LEU A 232 -10.83 -26.14 -2.49
C LEU A 232 -11.08 -27.16 -3.60
N VAL A 233 -10.13 -27.30 -4.53
CA VAL A 233 -10.23 -28.12 -5.74
C VAL A 233 -9.18 -29.23 -5.72
N GLY A 234 -9.58 -30.45 -6.02
CA GLY A 234 -8.68 -31.59 -6.07
C GLY A 234 -8.23 -32.08 -4.67
N ARG A 235 -7.33 -33.07 -4.65
CA ARG A 235 -6.76 -33.63 -3.42
C ARG A 235 -5.40 -33.02 -3.05
N GLN A 236 -4.79 -32.25 -3.93
CA GLN A 236 -3.40 -31.75 -3.83
C GLN A 236 -3.32 -30.22 -3.83
N GLY A 237 -4.15 -29.52 -3.03
CA GLY A 237 -3.91 -28.09 -2.75
C GLY A 237 -4.37 -27.10 -3.82
N GLY A 238 -5.28 -27.48 -4.72
CA GLY A 238 -5.91 -26.53 -5.63
C GLY A 238 -6.96 -25.66 -4.92
N SER A 239 -7.10 -24.39 -5.30
CA SER A 239 -8.15 -23.52 -4.78
C SER A 239 -8.64 -22.55 -5.85
N ILE A 240 -9.91 -22.17 -5.75
CA ILE A 240 -10.49 -21.03 -6.42
C ILE A 240 -10.92 -20.06 -5.34
N ARG A 241 -10.47 -18.82 -5.44
CA ARG A 241 -10.95 -17.73 -4.59
C ARG A 241 -11.60 -16.68 -5.46
N SER A 242 -12.88 -16.41 -5.20
CA SER A 242 -13.65 -15.37 -5.89
C SER A 242 -14.06 -14.30 -4.90
N LYS A 243 -14.03 -13.05 -5.32
CA LYS A 243 -14.38 -11.89 -4.50
C LYS A 243 -15.24 -10.94 -5.31
N ALA A 244 -16.31 -10.45 -4.71
CA ALA A 244 -17.04 -9.27 -5.12
C ALA A 244 -16.79 -8.15 -4.11
N TYR A 245 -16.46 -6.98 -4.58
CA TYR A 245 -16.14 -5.79 -3.78
C TYR A 245 -16.97 -4.61 -4.27
N PHE A 246 -17.51 -3.86 -3.35
CA PHE A 246 -18.17 -2.59 -3.61
C PHE A 246 -17.77 -1.56 -2.57
N HIS A 247 -17.38 -0.37 -3.04
CA HIS A 247 -17.04 0.79 -2.22
C HIS A 247 -17.76 2.01 -2.75
N HIS A 248 -18.47 2.71 -1.88
CA HIS A 248 -19.13 3.99 -2.13
C HIS A 248 -18.55 5.01 -1.16
N ASN A 249 -18.05 6.11 -1.66
CA ASN A 249 -17.42 7.15 -0.88
C ASN A 249 -17.93 8.53 -1.30
N TYR A 250 -18.53 9.24 -0.39
CA TYR A 250 -18.92 10.64 -0.54
C TYR A 250 -18.12 11.48 0.44
N ARG A 251 -17.31 12.37 -0.11
CA ARG A 251 -16.47 13.27 0.69
C ARG A 251 -16.65 14.72 0.25
N HIS A 252 -16.77 15.59 1.21
CA HIS A 252 -16.56 17.00 1.03
C HIS A 252 -15.06 17.27 0.96
N LEU A 253 -14.65 18.21 0.10
CA LEU A 253 -13.26 18.58 -0.09
C LEU A 253 -13.04 19.95 0.56
N PRO A 254 -12.32 20.01 1.69
CA PRO A 254 -12.20 21.25 2.45
C PRO A 254 -11.32 22.31 1.76
N GLY A 255 -10.63 21.97 0.67
CA GLY A 255 -9.73 22.87 -0.04
C GLY A 255 -8.49 23.27 0.75
N MET A 256 -7.65 24.09 0.14
CA MET A 256 -6.50 24.70 0.81
C MET A 256 -6.94 25.82 1.74
N VAL A 257 -6.30 25.92 2.90
CA VAL A 257 -6.51 27.03 3.84
C VAL A 257 -5.76 28.27 3.38
N HIS A 258 -6.45 29.39 3.26
CA HIS A 258 -5.88 30.70 3.01
C HIS A 258 -6.16 31.63 4.21
N TYR A 259 -5.40 32.72 4.33
CA TYR A 259 -5.49 33.64 5.49
C TYR A 259 -6.90 34.20 5.75
N TYR A 260 -7.74 34.28 4.71
CA TYR A 260 -9.08 34.88 4.79
C TYR A 260 -10.20 33.96 4.32
N VAL A 261 -9.87 32.72 3.88
CA VAL A 261 -10.83 31.76 3.35
C VAL A 261 -10.64 30.42 4.02
N ASN A 262 -11.65 30.00 4.77
CA ASN A 262 -11.68 28.72 5.42
C ASN A 262 -12.84 27.91 4.86
N GLY A 263 -12.66 27.28 3.74
CA GLY A 263 -13.62 26.35 3.19
C GLY A 263 -13.71 26.41 1.68
N SER A 264 -14.35 25.41 1.16
CA SER A 264 -14.63 25.14 -0.23
C SER A 264 -16.07 24.66 -0.33
N ASN A 265 -16.63 24.69 -1.53
CA ASN A 265 -17.94 24.11 -1.82
C ASN A 265 -17.81 22.83 -2.65
N GLU A 266 -16.63 22.28 -2.67
CA GLU A 266 -16.27 21.12 -3.46
C GLU A 266 -16.70 19.82 -2.78
N CYS A 267 -17.16 18.87 -3.57
CA CYS A 267 -17.42 17.51 -3.10
C CYS A 267 -17.04 16.49 -4.18
N LEU A 268 -16.75 15.27 -3.72
CA LEU A 268 -16.35 14.16 -4.56
C LEU A 268 -17.15 12.92 -4.16
N LEU A 269 -17.85 12.34 -5.14
CA LEU A 269 -18.50 11.05 -5.03
C LEU A 269 -17.75 10.03 -5.86
N GLU A 270 -17.27 8.98 -5.22
CA GLU A 270 -16.56 7.89 -5.88
C GLU A 270 -17.25 6.57 -5.59
N GLN A 271 -17.37 5.75 -6.61
CA GLN A 271 -17.85 4.38 -6.49
C GLN A 271 -16.89 3.45 -7.21
N THR A 272 -16.49 2.40 -6.52
CA THR A 272 -15.65 1.34 -7.09
C THR A 272 -16.32 0.00 -6.86
N ALA A 273 -16.51 -0.76 -7.92
CA ALA A 273 -16.96 -2.13 -7.83
C ALA A 273 -16.05 -3.03 -8.64
N PHE A 274 -15.71 -4.19 -8.14
CA PHE A 274 -15.04 -5.21 -8.92
C PHE A 274 -15.47 -6.62 -8.53
N VAL A 275 -15.39 -7.50 -9.52
CA VAL A 275 -15.47 -8.94 -9.30
C VAL A 275 -14.17 -9.54 -9.80
N GLN A 276 -13.59 -10.39 -8.99
CA GLN A 276 -12.36 -11.11 -9.33
C GLN A 276 -12.46 -12.57 -8.95
N SER A 277 -11.78 -13.43 -9.71
CA SER A 277 -11.63 -14.85 -9.41
C SER A 277 -10.21 -15.30 -9.71
N ARG A 278 -9.60 -16.02 -8.80
CA ARG A 278 -8.28 -16.60 -8.97
C ARG A 278 -8.31 -18.08 -8.70
N TRP A 279 -7.97 -18.87 -9.69
CA TRP A 279 -7.65 -20.28 -9.57
C TRP A 279 -6.15 -20.45 -9.39
N GLN A 280 -5.73 -21.32 -8.49
CA GLN A 280 -4.35 -21.74 -8.31
C GLN A 280 -4.31 -23.25 -8.04
N HIS A 281 -3.28 -23.90 -8.57
CA HIS A 281 -3.09 -25.33 -8.39
C HIS A 281 -1.61 -25.69 -8.43
N GLN A 282 -1.24 -26.61 -7.53
CA GLN A 282 0.08 -27.21 -7.53
C GLN A 282 -0.05 -28.68 -7.90
N TRP A 283 0.65 -29.13 -8.93
CA TRP A 283 0.62 -30.50 -9.40
C TRP A 283 2.04 -31.00 -9.71
N ASN A 284 2.55 -31.91 -8.87
CA ASN A 284 3.92 -32.40 -8.94
C ASN A 284 4.96 -31.25 -8.94
N ARG A 285 5.62 -31.05 -10.10
CA ARG A 285 6.63 -30.00 -10.32
C ARG A 285 6.05 -28.71 -10.91
N TRP A 286 4.74 -28.67 -11.18
CA TRP A 286 4.05 -27.53 -11.73
C TRP A 286 3.36 -26.74 -10.64
N GLU A 287 3.47 -25.44 -10.72
CA GLU A 287 2.59 -24.51 -10.03
C GLU A 287 1.93 -23.62 -11.09
N MET A 288 0.61 -23.47 -11.03
CA MET A 288 -0.15 -22.75 -12.04
C MET A 288 -1.17 -21.83 -11.36
N PHE A 289 -1.42 -20.70 -12.00
CA PHE A 289 -2.57 -19.87 -11.65
C PHE A 289 -3.22 -19.30 -12.91
N ALA A 290 -4.51 -18.99 -12.80
CA ALA A 290 -5.26 -18.18 -13.74
C ALA A 290 -6.21 -17.28 -12.97
N ALA A 291 -6.35 -16.03 -13.39
CA ALA A 291 -7.25 -15.11 -12.72
C ALA A 291 -7.88 -14.12 -13.71
N GLY A 292 -9.09 -13.68 -13.37
CA GLY A 292 -9.80 -12.64 -14.08
C GLY A 292 -10.37 -11.61 -13.10
N LYS A 293 -10.43 -10.35 -13.52
CA LYS A 293 -11.02 -9.23 -12.79
C LYS A 293 -11.74 -8.30 -13.74
N TYR A 294 -12.92 -7.89 -13.36
CA TYR A 294 -13.62 -6.78 -14.00
C TYR A 294 -13.82 -5.67 -13.00
N ASN A 295 -13.35 -4.47 -13.32
CA ASN A 295 -13.39 -3.29 -12.49
C ASN A 295 -14.28 -2.22 -13.11
N TRP A 296 -15.14 -1.62 -12.30
CA TRP A 296 -16.02 -0.52 -12.63
C TRP A 296 -15.82 0.58 -11.61
N GLN A 297 -15.53 1.80 -12.10
CA GLN A 297 -15.34 2.97 -11.24
C GLN A 297 -16.10 4.16 -11.81
N THR A 298 -16.68 4.96 -10.92
CA THR A 298 -17.21 6.28 -11.25
C THR A 298 -16.63 7.32 -10.29
N SER A 299 -16.42 8.52 -10.79
CA SER A 299 -15.97 9.66 -10.00
C SER A 299 -16.77 10.89 -10.45
N GLN A 300 -17.45 11.54 -9.52
CA GLN A 300 -18.24 12.75 -9.75
C GLN A 300 -17.68 13.86 -8.85
N TYR A 301 -17.04 14.82 -9.45
CA TYR A 301 -16.57 16.04 -8.79
C TYR A 301 -17.57 17.14 -9.02
N ALA A 302 -17.97 17.83 -7.96
CA ALA A 302 -18.84 18.99 -8.06
C ALA A 302 -18.29 20.15 -7.20
N ASP A 303 -18.36 21.37 -7.75
CA ASP A 303 -18.07 22.62 -7.06
C ASP A 303 -19.22 23.60 -7.32
N THR A 304 -19.79 24.14 -6.24
CA THR A 304 -20.91 25.11 -6.30
C THR A 304 -20.43 26.55 -6.12
N GLY A 305 -19.21 26.85 -6.54
CA GLY A 305 -18.60 28.18 -6.49
C GLY A 305 -19.26 29.18 -7.45
N LYS A 306 -19.27 30.48 -7.07
CA LYS A 306 -19.84 31.58 -7.88
C LYS A 306 -19.11 31.86 -9.19
N GLY A 307 -17.94 31.24 -9.42
CA GLY A 307 -17.09 31.48 -10.59
C GLY A 307 -17.48 30.71 -11.86
N TYR A 308 -18.52 29.88 -11.81
CA TYR A 308 -18.92 29.03 -12.95
C TYR A 308 -20.16 29.62 -13.66
N PRO A 309 -20.25 29.50 -15.01
CA PRO A 309 -21.35 30.08 -15.81
C PRO A 309 -22.74 29.71 -15.32
N ASN A 310 -22.94 28.49 -14.78
CA ASN A 310 -24.21 28.01 -14.24
C ASN A 310 -24.20 27.91 -12.71
N GLY A 311 -23.30 28.62 -12.03
CA GLY A 311 -23.13 28.53 -10.59
C GLY A 311 -22.61 27.19 -10.07
N ARG A 312 -22.26 26.26 -10.98
CA ARG A 312 -21.81 24.92 -10.63
C ARG A 312 -20.88 24.34 -11.70
N LEU A 313 -19.77 23.77 -11.28
CA LEU A 313 -18.96 22.83 -12.05
C LEU A 313 -19.37 21.41 -11.70
N ASN A 314 -19.55 20.56 -12.69
CA ASN A 314 -19.83 19.14 -12.50
C ASN A 314 -19.05 18.31 -13.51
N GLN A 315 -18.11 17.48 -13.02
CA GLN A 315 -17.27 16.64 -13.85
C GLN A 315 -17.49 15.17 -13.45
N ASN A 316 -17.94 14.37 -14.39
CA ASN A 316 -18.23 12.97 -14.20
C ASN A 316 -17.28 12.13 -15.05
N TYR A 317 -16.76 11.06 -14.47
CA TYR A 317 -15.85 10.13 -15.13
C TYR A 317 -16.37 8.70 -14.92
N TRP A 318 -16.31 7.88 -15.96
CA TRP A 318 -16.65 6.47 -15.95
C TRP A 318 -15.48 5.66 -16.48
N GLN A 319 -14.91 4.82 -15.62
CA GLN A 319 -13.78 3.96 -15.94
C GLN A 319 -14.19 2.49 -15.86
N ARG A 320 -13.72 1.71 -16.83
CA ARG A 320 -13.92 0.26 -16.90
C ARG A 320 -12.58 -0.40 -17.17
N GLU A 321 -12.36 -1.55 -16.55
CA GLU A 321 -11.22 -2.39 -16.87
C GLU A 321 -11.59 -3.87 -16.82
N ALA A 322 -11.29 -4.60 -17.89
CA ALA A 322 -11.24 -6.05 -17.92
C ALA A 322 -9.78 -6.50 -17.85
N TYR A 323 -9.46 -7.39 -16.91
CA TYR A 323 -8.10 -7.87 -16.68
C TYR A 323 -8.08 -9.38 -16.57
N LEU A 324 -7.18 -10.02 -17.32
CA LEU A 324 -6.92 -11.45 -17.31
C LEU A 324 -5.44 -11.70 -17.07
N THR A 325 -5.12 -12.70 -16.27
CA THR A 325 -3.74 -13.12 -16.01
C THR A 325 -3.67 -14.63 -15.86
N ALA A 326 -2.60 -15.21 -16.39
CA ALA A 326 -2.30 -16.63 -16.22
C ALA A 326 -0.80 -16.84 -16.14
N GLY A 327 -0.39 -17.89 -15.45
CA GLY A 327 1.02 -18.24 -15.38
C GLY A 327 1.23 -19.67 -14.91
N ALA A 328 2.41 -20.18 -15.24
CA ALA A 328 2.86 -21.50 -14.82
C ALA A 328 4.36 -21.46 -14.48
N SER A 329 4.75 -22.21 -13.47
CA SER A 329 6.13 -22.51 -13.15
C SER A 329 6.40 -24.01 -13.18
N TYR A 330 7.62 -24.38 -13.55
CA TYR A 330 8.06 -25.77 -13.57
C TYR A 330 9.43 -25.91 -12.90
N ALA A 331 9.49 -26.80 -11.91
CA ALA A 331 10.74 -27.15 -11.25
C ALA A 331 11.48 -28.23 -12.05
N PHE A 332 12.42 -27.83 -12.89
CA PHE A 332 13.27 -28.75 -13.68
C PHE A 332 14.13 -29.61 -12.77
N LEU A 333 14.76 -28.96 -11.80
CA LEU A 333 15.62 -29.54 -10.79
C LEU A 333 15.24 -29.01 -9.42
N SER A 334 15.69 -29.66 -8.35
CA SER A 334 15.44 -29.18 -6.99
C SER A 334 15.97 -27.76 -6.70
N TRP A 335 16.90 -27.28 -7.52
CA TRP A 335 17.52 -25.96 -7.41
C TRP A 335 17.21 -25.03 -8.59
N LEU A 336 16.54 -25.49 -9.67
CA LEU A 336 16.23 -24.73 -10.87
C LEU A 336 14.74 -24.76 -11.18
N THR A 337 14.10 -23.61 -11.15
CA THR A 337 12.69 -23.42 -11.52
C THR A 337 12.58 -22.31 -12.58
N ALA A 338 11.77 -22.53 -13.60
CA ALA A 338 11.38 -21.48 -14.54
C ALA A 338 9.89 -21.18 -14.40
N ALA A 339 9.51 -19.94 -14.65
CA ALA A 339 8.13 -19.49 -14.64
C ALA A 339 7.85 -18.58 -15.84
N TYR A 340 6.65 -18.70 -16.38
CA TYR A 340 6.11 -17.80 -17.39
C TYR A 340 4.76 -17.28 -16.92
N ALA A 341 4.53 -15.97 -17.07
CA ALA A 341 3.24 -15.34 -16.81
C ALA A 341 2.88 -14.36 -17.93
N THR A 342 1.58 -14.21 -18.18
CA THR A 342 1.04 -13.28 -19.16
C THR A 342 -0.21 -12.61 -18.63
N ASP A 343 -0.30 -11.30 -18.87
CA ASP A 343 -1.42 -10.46 -18.47
C ASP A 343 -1.98 -9.75 -19.70
N TYR A 344 -3.30 -9.68 -19.80
CA TYR A 344 -4.00 -8.83 -20.75
C TYR A 344 -4.98 -7.92 -20.00
N ALA A 345 -5.00 -6.65 -20.36
CA ALA A 345 -5.98 -5.70 -19.81
C ALA A 345 -6.49 -4.76 -20.90
N HIS A 346 -7.80 -4.55 -20.88
CA HIS A 346 -8.48 -3.49 -21.63
C HIS A 346 -9.06 -2.48 -20.65
N ALA A 347 -8.59 -1.24 -20.70
CA ALA A 347 -9.04 -0.13 -19.85
C ALA A 347 -9.66 0.96 -20.72
N SER A 348 -10.80 1.53 -20.28
CA SER A 348 -11.47 2.64 -20.96
C SER A 348 -11.90 3.73 -19.99
N LEU A 349 -11.94 4.96 -20.45
CA LEU A 349 -12.39 6.13 -19.70
C LEU A 349 -13.30 6.98 -20.58
N ASN A 350 -14.46 7.33 -20.02
CA ASN A 350 -15.41 8.29 -20.58
C ASN A 350 -15.65 9.42 -19.58
N SER A 351 -16.08 10.57 -20.06
CA SER A 351 -16.43 11.71 -19.20
C SER A 351 -17.61 12.50 -19.77
N ASN A 352 -18.13 13.44 -19.00
CA ASN A 352 -19.12 14.42 -19.49
C ASN A 352 -18.47 15.74 -19.97
N LEU A 353 -17.15 15.74 -20.12
CA LEU A 353 -16.44 16.93 -20.64
C LEU A 353 -16.69 17.08 -22.15
N SER A 354 -16.74 18.32 -22.62
CA SER A 354 -16.91 18.62 -24.05
C SER A 354 -15.77 18.08 -24.94
N THR A 355 -14.65 17.73 -24.32
CA THR A 355 -13.45 17.17 -24.96
C THR A 355 -13.29 15.68 -24.66
N ASP A 356 -14.38 14.99 -24.28
CA ASP A 356 -14.32 13.56 -24.06
C ASP A 356 -14.05 12.81 -25.38
N ASN A 357 -12.97 12.05 -25.41
CA ASN A 357 -12.49 11.34 -26.58
C ASN A 357 -12.75 9.82 -26.49
N HIS A 358 -13.51 9.36 -25.50
CA HIS A 358 -13.76 7.95 -25.25
C HIS A 358 -12.48 7.11 -25.38
N VAL A 359 -11.50 7.42 -24.52
CA VAL A 359 -10.17 6.83 -24.60
C VAL A 359 -10.14 5.41 -24.11
N SER A 360 -9.33 4.57 -24.76
CA SER A 360 -9.07 3.20 -24.31
C SER A 360 -7.61 2.81 -24.48
N ARG A 361 -7.20 1.80 -23.73
CA ARG A 361 -5.85 1.22 -23.76
C ARG A 361 -5.92 -0.28 -23.61
N ASP A 362 -5.30 -0.98 -24.57
CA ASP A 362 -5.00 -2.39 -24.48
C ASP A 362 -3.57 -2.56 -23.96
N SER A 363 -3.38 -3.51 -23.06
CA SER A 363 -2.08 -3.81 -22.47
C SER A 363 -1.85 -5.31 -22.52
N TRP A 364 -0.74 -5.74 -23.10
CA TRP A 364 -0.30 -7.12 -23.08
C TRP A 364 1.10 -7.22 -22.48
N LEU A 365 1.17 -7.83 -21.30
CA LEU A 365 2.38 -7.95 -20.52
C LEU A 365 2.77 -9.42 -20.41
N GLN A 366 4.06 -9.72 -20.57
CA GLN A 366 4.57 -11.08 -20.47
C GLN A 366 5.83 -11.08 -19.63
N SER A 367 6.07 -12.13 -18.86
CA SER A 367 7.33 -12.29 -18.11
C SER A 367 7.83 -13.73 -18.18
N LEU A 368 9.12 -13.88 -18.38
CA LEU A 368 9.87 -15.13 -18.22
C LEU A 368 10.81 -14.96 -17.03
N SER A 369 10.76 -15.88 -16.09
CA SER A 369 11.52 -15.83 -14.83
C SER A 369 12.27 -17.14 -14.63
N LEU A 370 13.51 -17.05 -14.17
CA LEU A 370 14.35 -18.18 -13.79
C LEU A 370 14.80 -18.01 -12.35
N GLN A 371 14.65 -19.05 -11.54
CA GLN A 371 15.12 -19.08 -10.16
C GLN A 371 16.14 -20.18 -9.96
N LEU A 372 17.29 -19.81 -9.41
CA LEU A 372 18.25 -20.73 -8.82
C LEU A 372 18.13 -20.64 -7.30
N LYS A 373 17.81 -21.76 -6.65
CA LYS A 373 17.62 -21.80 -5.20
C LYS A 373 18.37 -22.99 -4.60
N THR A 374 19.32 -22.69 -3.74
CA THR A 374 20.08 -23.66 -2.94
C THR A 374 19.83 -23.40 -1.44
N SER A 375 20.51 -24.16 -0.58
CA SER A 375 20.43 -23.94 0.87
C SER A 375 20.99 -22.58 1.35
N ARG A 376 21.82 -21.93 0.54
CA ARG A 376 22.48 -20.65 0.88
C ARG A 376 22.24 -19.54 -0.12
N LEU A 377 21.90 -19.86 -1.38
CA LEU A 377 21.74 -18.89 -2.46
C LEU A 377 20.34 -18.97 -3.01
N GLN A 378 19.71 -17.83 -3.18
CA GLN A 378 18.54 -17.64 -4.03
C GLN A 378 18.85 -16.54 -5.03
N PHE A 379 18.69 -16.86 -6.32
CA PHE A 379 18.89 -15.94 -7.43
C PHE A 379 17.66 -16.00 -8.33
N ILE A 380 17.15 -14.84 -8.73
CA ILE A 380 16.02 -14.72 -9.66
C ILE A 380 16.44 -13.77 -10.79
N ALA A 381 16.31 -14.24 -12.03
CA ALA A 381 16.42 -13.43 -13.23
C ALA A 381 15.07 -13.36 -13.92
N ARG A 382 14.65 -12.16 -14.35
CA ARG A 382 13.38 -11.95 -15.08
C ARG A 382 13.61 -11.10 -16.31
N ALA A 383 12.89 -11.45 -17.37
CA ALA A 383 12.72 -10.63 -18.55
C ALA A 383 11.21 -10.40 -18.75
N ALA A 384 10.78 -9.14 -18.87
CA ALA A 384 9.38 -8.80 -19.07
C ALA A 384 9.23 -7.97 -20.34
N MET A 385 8.24 -8.33 -21.17
CA MET A 385 7.85 -7.58 -22.35
C MET A 385 6.52 -6.90 -22.07
N HIS A 386 6.51 -5.58 -22.18
CA HIS A 386 5.31 -4.75 -22.03
C HIS A 386 4.94 -4.16 -23.38
N GLN A 387 3.66 -4.30 -23.78
CA GLN A 387 3.10 -3.76 -25.01
C GLN A 387 1.80 -3.05 -24.67
N TYR A 388 1.62 -1.84 -25.21
CA TYR A 388 0.47 -0.99 -24.97
C TYR A 388 0.00 -0.37 -26.28
N TRP A 389 -1.30 -0.39 -26.50
CA TRP A 389 -1.97 0.26 -27.64
C TRP A 389 -3.03 1.22 -27.10
N ASN A 390 -2.99 2.46 -27.57
CA ASN A 390 -3.91 3.51 -27.15
C ASN A 390 -4.85 3.83 -28.30
N GLN A 391 -6.11 4.04 -27.99
CA GLN A 391 -7.15 4.36 -28.99
C GLN A 391 -8.04 5.49 -28.46
N THR A 392 -8.52 6.30 -29.37
CA THR A 392 -9.52 7.35 -29.14
C THR A 392 -10.63 7.21 -30.18
N VAL A 393 -11.84 7.64 -29.83
CA VAL A 393 -12.97 7.73 -30.77
C VAL A 393 -13.09 9.17 -31.25
N GLY A 394 -13.23 9.38 -32.56
CA GLY A 394 -13.35 10.70 -33.17
C GLY A 394 -12.02 11.24 -33.72
N GLU A 395 -11.93 12.58 -33.90
CA GLU A 395 -10.78 13.25 -34.54
C GLU A 395 -9.58 13.48 -33.61
N ALA A 396 -9.71 13.17 -32.32
CA ALA A 396 -8.65 13.38 -31.35
C ALA A 396 -7.46 12.44 -31.59
N ALA A 397 -6.25 12.98 -31.51
CA ALA A 397 -5.03 12.19 -31.62
C ALA A 397 -4.90 11.21 -30.45
N SER A 398 -4.64 9.95 -30.74
CA SER A 398 -4.32 8.94 -29.73
C SER A 398 -2.96 9.23 -29.07
N ALA A 399 -2.82 8.90 -27.79
CA ALA A 399 -1.52 8.83 -27.14
C ALA A 399 -0.63 7.77 -27.81
N ARG A 400 0.68 7.89 -27.62
CA ARG A 400 1.64 6.98 -28.24
C ARG A 400 1.50 5.55 -27.72
N ASP A 401 1.54 4.61 -28.65
CA ASP A 401 1.76 3.21 -28.33
C ASP A 401 3.16 2.98 -27.77
N ALA A 402 3.35 1.92 -27.01
CA ALA A 402 4.65 1.62 -26.45
C ALA A 402 4.92 0.11 -26.41
N LYS A 403 6.18 -0.23 -26.68
CA LYS A 403 6.69 -1.59 -26.52
C LYS A 403 8.05 -1.53 -25.84
N ARG A 404 8.23 -2.32 -24.75
CA ARG A 404 9.47 -2.29 -23.97
C ARG A 404 9.82 -3.66 -23.43
N LEU A 405 11.08 -4.05 -23.59
CA LEU A 405 11.70 -5.17 -22.89
C LEU A 405 12.36 -4.63 -21.62
N LEU A 406 12.09 -5.26 -20.49
CA LEU A 406 12.58 -4.90 -19.16
C LEU A 406 13.30 -6.08 -18.55
N SER A 407 14.30 -5.81 -17.73
CA SER A 407 15.10 -6.83 -17.05
C SER A 407 15.11 -6.61 -15.54
N SER A 408 15.21 -7.70 -14.79
CA SER A 408 15.46 -7.68 -13.36
C SER A 408 16.34 -8.86 -12.95
N LEU A 409 17.27 -8.59 -12.04
CA LEU A 409 18.18 -9.57 -11.45
C LEU A 409 18.20 -9.35 -9.94
N THR A 410 17.86 -10.36 -9.16
CA THR A 410 17.88 -10.26 -7.70
C THR A 410 18.54 -11.49 -7.08
N THR A 411 19.26 -11.28 -6.01
CA THR A 411 19.99 -12.35 -5.31
C THR A 411 19.94 -12.18 -3.79
N SER A 412 19.91 -13.30 -3.07
CA SER A 412 20.10 -13.36 -1.62
C SER A 412 21.04 -14.51 -1.28
N VAL A 413 22.01 -14.25 -0.42
CA VAL A 413 22.99 -15.21 0.05
C VAL A 413 22.95 -15.29 1.56
N LEU A 414 22.80 -16.49 2.10
CA LEU A 414 23.01 -16.77 3.52
C LEU A 414 24.51 -16.82 3.82
N ALA A 415 25.07 -15.71 4.28
CA ALA A 415 26.49 -15.56 4.55
C ALA A 415 26.91 -16.26 5.84
N LEU A 416 26.10 -16.16 6.90
CA LEU A 416 26.34 -16.82 8.20
C LEU A 416 25.06 -17.50 8.69
N ARG A 417 25.18 -18.67 9.33
CA ARG A 417 24.03 -19.46 9.79
C ARG A 417 23.96 -19.64 11.30
N SER A 418 25.04 -19.54 12.01
CA SER A 418 25.12 -19.74 13.47
C SER A 418 26.25 -18.90 14.05
N PRO A 419 26.06 -18.24 15.22
CA PRO A 419 24.90 -18.26 16.14
C PRO A 419 23.71 -17.40 15.67
N PHE A 420 23.85 -16.63 14.61
CA PHE A 420 22.81 -15.82 13.98
C PHE A 420 22.79 -16.04 12.46
N SER A 421 21.67 -15.74 11.83
CA SER A 421 21.55 -15.80 10.37
C SER A 421 21.79 -14.43 9.76
N LEU A 422 22.78 -14.33 8.87
CA LEU A 422 23.09 -13.12 8.12
C LEU A 422 22.83 -13.37 6.64
N TYR A 423 21.90 -12.62 6.08
CA TYR A 423 21.58 -12.62 4.66
C TYR A 423 22.11 -11.35 4.01
N VAL A 424 22.76 -11.50 2.89
CA VAL A 424 23.18 -10.40 2.01
C VAL A 424 22.39 -10.51 0.73
N ARG A 425 21.78 -9.41 0.29
CA ARG A 425 21.00 -9.36 -0.94
C ARG A 425 21.43 -8.23 -1.83
N GLY A 426 21.15 -8.37 -3.10
CA GLY A 426 21.39 -7.32 -4.09
C GLY A 426 20.50 -7.52 -5.30
N GLY A 427 20.23 -6.45 -6.02
CA GLY A 427 19.45 -6.57 -7.22
C GLY A 427 19.42 -5.30 -8.05
N TYR A 428 19.14 -5.51 -9.33
CA TYR A 428 18.90 -4.50 -10.35
C TYR A 428 17.54 -4.75 -10.99
N LYS A 429 16.80 -3.67 -11.29
CA LYS A 429 15.52 -3.76 -11.99
C LYS A 429 15.26 -2.54 -12.86
N GLU A 430 14.69 -2.80 -14.01
CA GLU A 430 14.01 -1.81 -14.84
C GLU A 430 12.50 -1.94 -14.66
N SER A 431 11.81 -0.82 -14.56
CA SER A 431 10.35 -0.74 -14.57
C SER A 431 9.89 0.41 -15.44
N PHE A 432 8.66 0.33 -15.93
CA PHE A 432 8.15 1.17 -16.98
C PHE A 432 6.73 1.61 -16.64
N ARG A 433 6.43 2.92 -16.81
CA ARG A 433 5.13 3.50 -16.54
C ARG A 433 4.59 4.22 -17.77
N MET A 434 3.42 3.82 -18.25
CA MET A 434 2.68 4.56 -19.27
C MET A 434 2.11 5.85 -18.69
N PRO A 435 2.02 6.93 -19.49
CA PRO A 435 1.23 8.11 -19.12
C PRO A 435 -0.20 7.70 -18.79
N THR A 436 -0.80 8.31 -17.78
CA THR A 436 -2.20 8.08 -17.41
C THR A 436 -3.14 8.74 -18.42
N PHE A 437 -4.42 8.41 -18.38
CA PHE A 437 -5.40 9.07 -19.24
C PHE A 437 -5.51 10.57 -18.91
N THR A 438 -5.43 10.97 -17.64
CA THR A 438 -5.39 12.38 -17.25
C THR A 438 -4.15 13.08 -17.79
N GLU A 439 -2.96 12.49 -17.67
CA GLU A 439 -1.72 13.08 -18.21
C GLU A 439 -1.77 13.25 -19.74
N SER A 440 -2.43 12.30 -20.43
CA SER A 440 -2.49 12.33 -21.90
C SER A 440 -3.61 13.19 -22.47
N TYR A 441 -4.79 13.21 -21.83
CA TYR A 441 -6.02 13.71 -22.46
C TYR A 441 -6.79 14.76 -21.65
N TYR A 442 -6.33 15.14 -20.45
CA TYR A 442 -7.04 16.15 -19.66
C TYR A 442 -7.06 17.51 -20.38
N TYR A 443 -8.23 18.13 -20.40
CA TYR A 443 -8.49 19.38 -21.13
C TYR A 443 -7.44 20.46 -20.86
N HIS A 444 -6.84 21.01 -21.93
CA HIS A 444 -5.77 22.02 -21.96
C HIS A 444 -4.45 21.65 -21.24
N GLN A 445 -4.39 20.59 -20.46
CA GLN A 445 -3.21 20.22 -19.68
C GLN A 445 -2.52 18.96 -20.20
N GLY A 446 -3.30 17.99 -20.70
CA GLY A 446 -2.80 16.72 -21.20
C GLY A 446 -1.98 16.86 -22.48
N SER A 447 -1.12 15.87 -22.73
CA SER A 447 -0.35 15.78 -23.97
C SER A 447 -0.28 14.33 -24.46
N THR A 448 -0.80 14.09 -25.67
CA THR A 448 -0.73 12.78 -26.34
C THR A 448 0.68 12.42 -26.82
N HIS A 449 1.62 13.38 -26.77
CA HIS A 449 3.02 13.18 -27.17
C HIS A 449 3.92 12.71 -26.03
N LEU A 450 3.39 12.51 -24.82
CA LEU A 450 4.17 12.06 -23.68
C LEU A 450 4.83 10.71 -23.96
N LYS A 451 6.08 10.61 -23.55
CA LYS A 451 6.82 9.34 -23.50
C LYS A 451 6.55 8.65 -22.17
N PRO A 452 6.55 7.33 -22.15
CA PRO A 452 6.55 6.58 -20.89
C PRO A 452 7.79 6.86 -20.03
N GLU A 453 7.63 6.81 -18.73
CA GLU A 453 8.73 6.92 -17.79
C GLU A 453 9.48 5.59 -17.64
N LEU A 454 10.80 5.64 -17.59
CA LEU A 454 11.66 4.49 -17.33
C LEU A 454 12.36 4.67 -15.98
N THR A 455 12.15 3.71 -15.08
CA THR A 455 12.83 3.66 -13.78
C THR A 455 13.87 2.55 -13.79
N ARG A 456 15.09 2.87 -13.36
CA ARG A 456 16.17 1.94 -13.09
C ARG A 456 16.48 1.97 -11.60
N GLN A 457 16.51 0.80 -10.99
CA GLN A 457 16.72 0.63 -9.56
C GLN A 457 17.89 -0.31 -9.31
N LEU A 458 18.78 0.11 -8.41
CA LEU A 458 19.84 -0.73 -7.85
C LEU A 458 19.66 -0.75 -6.33
N SER A 459 19.69 -1.92 -5.72
CA SER A 459 19.56 -2.06 -4.27
C SER A 459 20.53 -3.11 -3.74
N MET A 460 21.14 -2.83 -2.59
CA MET A 460 21.94 -3.78 -1.81
C MET A 460 21.46 -3.76 -0.36
N GLY A 461 21.36 -4.91 0.27
CA GLY A 461 20.87 -4.97 1.63
C GLY A 461 21.46 -6.12 2.43
N VAL A 462 21.35 -5.97 3.74
CA VAL A 462 21.71 -7.00 4.71
C VAL A 462 20.56 -7.21 5.68
N THR A 463 20.33 -8.46 6.08
CA THR A 463 19.38 -8.81 7.14
C THR A 463 20.04 -9.73 8.14
N LEU A 464 20.11 -9.29 9.39
CA LEU A 464 20.53 -10.08 10.52
C LEU A 464 19.30 -10.58 11.27
N GLN A 465 19.24 -11.89 11.52
CA GLN A 465 18.24 -12.50 12.38
C GLN A 465 18.93 -13.28 13.49
N ALA A 466 18.56 -12.98 14.73
CA ALA A 466 19.13 -13.60 15.92
C ALA A 466 18.07 -13.86 17.00
N ALA A 467 18.36 -14.80 17.88
CA ALA A 467 17.70 -15.00 19.16
C ALA A 467 18.79 -14.93 20.25
N PRO A 468 19.17 -13.71 20.69
CA PRO A 468 20.40 -13.53 21.49
C PRO A 468 20.36 -14.19 22.85
N ALA A 469 19.16 -14.31 23.46
CA ALA A 469 18.98 -14.92 24.79
C ALA A 469 17.57 -15.51 24.95
N LYS A 470 17.34 -16.30 25.99
CA LYS A 470 16.00 -16.83 26.31
C LYS A 470 14.95 -15.73 26.57
N TRP A 471 15.39 -14.60 27.12
CA TRP A 471 14.55 -13.41 27.34
C TRP A 471 14.54 -12.47 26.14
N TRP A 472 15.48 -12.58 25.20
CA TRP A 472 15.53 -11.83 23.95
C TRP A 472 15.30 -12.79 22.78
N THR A 473 14.04 -13.06 22.49
CA THR A 473 13.62 -14.19 21.65
C THR A 473 13.71 -13.91 20.16
N VAL A 474 13.58 -12.66 19.75
CA VAL A 474 13.66 -12.25 18.35
C VAL A 474 14.41 -10.92 18.24
N LEU A 475 15.39 -10.88 17.36
CA LEU A 475 16.00 -9.65 16.85
C LEU A 475 16.16 -9.81 15.34
N THR A 476 15.52 -8.91 14.57
CA THR A 476 15.72 -8.80 13.14
C THR A 476 16.13 -7.38 12.83
N LEU A 477 17.29 -7.21 12.21
CA LEU A 477 17.82 -5.94 11.72
C LEU A 477 17.95 -6.03 10.20
N THR A 478 17.43 -5.04 9.51
CA THR A 478 17.55 -4.96 8.05
C THR A 478 18.06 -3.57 7.68
N ALA A 479 19.02 -3.52 6.78
CA ALA A 479 19.54 -2.30 6.17
C ALA A 479 19.61 -2.47 4.66
N ASP A 480 18.97 -1.58 3.91
CA ASP A 480 18.96 -1.55 2.45
C ASP A 480 19.46 -0.20 1.95
N ALA A 481 20.55 -0.18 1.21
CA ALA A 481 21.01 0.97 0.44
C ALA A 481 20.49 0.86 -0.99
N TYR A 482 20.11 1.99 -1.60
CA TYR A 482 19.55 1.98 -2.93
C TYR A 482 19.93 3.22 -3.75
N TYR A 483 19.93 3.03 -5.08
CA TYR A 483 20.03 4.06 -6.09
C TYR A 483 18.92 3.87 -7.11
N ASN A 484 18.10 4.89 -7.32
CA ASN A 484 17.04 4.90 -8.32
C ASN A 484 17.24 6.06 -9.29
N ARG A 485 16.95 5.83 -10.58
CA ARG A 485 16.91 6.86 -11.61
C ARG A 485 15.60 6.76 -12.38
N VAL A 486 14.86 7.85 -12.46
CA VAL A 486 13.65 7.99 -13.30
C VAL A 486 13.99 8.90 -14.47
N SER A 487 13.94 8.36 -15.69
CA SER A 487 14.14 9.09 -16.93
C SER A 487 12.81 9.40 -17.61
N ASP A 488 12.74 10.50 -18.36
CA ASP A 488 11.52 10.97 -19.02
C ASP A 488 10.34 11.21 -18.05
N ARG A 489 10.64 11.63 -16.81
CA ARG A 489 9.60 11.85 -15.80
C ARG A 489 8.55 12.86 -16.28
N ILE A 490 7.29 12.51 -16.12
CA ILE A 490 6.15 13.36 -16.48
C ILE A 490 5.92 14.34 -15.33
N VAL A 491 5.91 15.60 -15.67
CA VAL A 491 5.67 16.70 -14.74
C VAL A 491 4.70 17.70 -15.34
N SER A 492 3.97 18.39 -14.49
CA SER A 492 3.12 19.51 -14.90
C SER A 492 3.91 20.82 -14.76
N ILE A 493 4.05 21.56 -15.84
CA ILE A 493 4.74 22.85 -15.85
C ILE A 493 3.77 23.99 -16.21
N PRO A 494 3.90 25.18 -15.60
CA PRO A 494 3.13 26.34 -16.00
C PRO A 494 3.64 26.86 -17.35
N VAL A 495 2.75 26.99 -18.32
CA VAL A 495 3.00 27.67 -19.59
C VAL A 495 2.79 29.20 -19.44
N ASN A 496 1.79 29.56 -18.64
CA ASN A 496 1.50 30.91 -18.18
C ASN A 496 0.79 30.88 -16.83
N LEU A 497 0.30 32.02 -16.33
CA LEU A 497 -0.38 32.10 -15.03
C LEU A 497 -1.64 31.20 -14.90
N PHE A 498 -2.23 30.79 -16.01
CA PHE A 498 -3.51 30.07 -16.05
C PHE A 498 -3.42 28.69 -16.69
N LEU A 499 -2.36 28.41 -17.46
CA LEU A 499 -2.22 27.20 -18.23
C LEU A 499 -1.01 26.38 -17.77
N TRP A 500 -1.28 25.15 -17.36
CA TRP A 500 -0.27 24.14 -17.05
C TRP A 500 -0.26 23.09 -18.16
N LYS A 501 0.86 22.51 -18.46
CA LYS A 501 1.00 21.48 -19.48
C LYS A 501 1.81 20.31 -18.98
N MET A 502 1.34 19.10 -19.24
CA MET A 502 2.08 17.86 -18.97
C MET A 502 3.20 17.70 -20.00
N THR A 503 4.39 17.40 -19.52
CA THR A 503 5.57 17.22 -20.37
C THR A 503 6.56 16.24 -19.75
N ASN A 504 7.39 15.62 -20.58
CA ASN A 504 8.53 14.83 -20.11
C ASN A 504 9.74 15.77 -19.89
N LEU A 505 9.88 16.22 -18.68
CA LEU A 505 11.02 17.03 -18.25
C LEU A 505 11.58 16.45 -16.97
N GLY A 506 12.28 15.36 -17.03
CA GLY A 506 12.81 14.92 -15.76
C GLY A 506 13.81 13.78 -15.85
N ASP A 507 15.01 14.03 -15.36
CA ASP A 507 15.93 13.04 -14.82
C ASP A 507 15.94 13.23 -13.31
N VAL A 508 15.35 12.28 -12.58
CA VAL A 508 15.31 12.31 -11.12
C VAL A 508 16.19 11.18 -10.60
N ARG A 509 17.06 11.49 -9.66
CA ARG A 509 17.94 10.52 -9.02
C ARG A 509 17.68 10.47 -7.52
N THR A 510 17.58 9.27 -7.00
CA THR A 510 17.38 9.04 -5.57
C THR A 510 18.45 8.12 -5.03
N VAL A 511 19.14 8.57 -3.99
CA VAL A 511 20.05 7.75 -3.18
C VAL A 511 19.48 7.67 -1.78
N GLY A 512 19.50 6.50 -1.17
CA GLY A 512 18.97 6.38 0.18
C GLY A 512 19.34 5.11 0.90
N ILE A 513 18.97 5.09 2.19
CA ILE A 513 19.16 3.96 3.09
C ILE A 513 17.86 3.76 3.87
N ASP A 514 17.36 2.53 3.87
CA ASP A 514 16.23 2.10 4.69
C ASP A 514 16.73 1.18 5.80
N LEU A 515 16.36 1.48 7.04
CA LEU A 515 16.68 0.66 8.21
C LEU A 515 15.37 0.17 8.84
N THR A 516 15.31 -1.11 9.18
CA THR A 516 14.23 -1.67 9.98
C THR A 516 14.78 -2.52 11.12
N MET A 517 14.17 -2.39 12.28
CA MET A 517 14.44 -3.24 13.44
C MET A 517 13.12 -3.80 13.97
N GLN A 518 13.10 -5.08 14.27
CA GLN A 518 12.04 -5.74 15.01
C GLN A 518 12.65 -6.57 16.12
N SER A 519 12.15 -6.42 17.33
CA SER A 519 12.67 -7.13 18.49
C SER A 519 11.53 -7.56 19.40
N THR A 520 11.66 -8.73 20.00
CA THR A 520 10.74 -9.24 21.01
C THR A 520 11.53 -9.66 22.24
N LEU A 521 11.22 -9.02 23.37
CA LEU A 521 11.79 -9.33 24.68
C LEU A 521 10.71 -10.00 25.51
N ARG A 522 11.00 -11.17 26.08
CA ARG A 522 10.14 -11.90 26.98
C ARG A 522 10.52 -11.58 28.42
N LEU A 523 9.67 -10.84 29.13
CA LEU A 523 9.93 -10.46 30.53
C LEU A 523 9.52 -11.57 31.49
N ALA A 524 8.37 -12.20 31.24
CA ALA A 524 7.83 -13.30 32.03
C ALA A 524 6.91 -14.17 31.16
N GLU A 525 6.28 -15.17 31.74
CA GLU A 525 5.24 -15.94 31.09
C GLU A 525 4.06 -15.02 30.73
N ALA A 526 3.66 -15.01 29.46
CA ALA A 526 2.65 -14.12 28.89
C ALA A 526 2.93 -12.61 28.97
N GLN A 527 4.19 -12.21 29.21
CA GLN A 527 4.61 -10.79 29.19
C GLN A 527 5.72 -10.59 28.16
N ASN A 528 5.42 -9.81 27.12
CA ASN A 528 6.35 -9.52 26.05
C ASN A 528 6.45 -8.01 25.82
N ILE A 529 7.67 -7.53 25.54
CA ILE A 529 7.89 -6.21 24.96
C ILE A 529 8.23 -6.40 23.49
N LEU A 530 7.49 -5.72 22.65
CA LEU A 530 7.72 -5.69 21.21
C LEU A 530 8.21 -4.31 20.82
N LEU A 531 9.37 -4.27 20.18
CA LEU A 531 9.99 -3.05 19.69
C LEU A 531 10.05 -3.09 18.17
N ALA A 532 9.67 -2.01 17.52
CA ALA A 532 9.86 -1.84 16.09
C ALA A 532 10.37 -0.43 15.80
N LEU A 533 11.35 -0.34 14.89
CA LEU A 533 11.92 0.91 14.39
C LEU A 533 12.01 0.83 12.88
N ASN A 534 11.58 1.89 12.21
CA ASN A 534 11.76 2.09 10.77
C ASN A 534 12.35 3.47 10.56
N TYR A 535 13.38 3.57 9.75
CA TYR A 535 14.04 4.82 9.41
C TYR A 535 14.43 4.83 7.96
N SER A 536 14.31 5.98 7.32
CA SER A 536 14.69 6.19 5.91
C SER A 536 15.46 7.49 5.77
N LEU A 537 16.59 7.39 5.11
CA LEU A 537 17.33 8.50 4.54
C LEU A 537 17.06 8.50 3.03
N THR A 538 16.44 9.56 2.49
CA THR A 538 16.04 9.64 1.09
C THR A 538 16.52 10.95 0.48
N HIS A 539 17.58 10.90 -0.29
CA HIS A 539 18.08 12.05 -1.05
C HIS A 539 17.61 11.93 -2.51
N CYS A 540 16.51 12.60 -2.82
CA CYS A 540 15.81 12.53 -4.12
C CYS A 540 15.90 13.88 -4.82
N THR A 541 16.73 13.98 -5.86
CA THR A 541 17.14 15.26 -6.47
C THR A 541 16.83 15.34 -7.95
N ASP A 542 16.56 16.57 -8.40
CA ASP A 542 16.33 16.90 -9.81
C ASP A 542 17.65 17.03 -10.56
N HIS A 543 17.80 16.26 -11.64
CA HIS A 543 18.94 16.28 -12.56
C HIS A 543 18.52 16.60 -14.01
N THR A 544 17.39 17.28 -14.19
CA THR A 544 16.80 17.54 -15.51
C THR A 544 17.67 18.46 -16.34
N SER A 545 18.03 19.63 -15.83
CA SER A 545 18.86 20.63 -16.53
C SER A 545 19.59 21.54 -15.55
N PRO A 546 20.88 21.82 -15.78
CA PRO A 546 21.64 22.80 -15.00
C PRO A 546 21.05 24.22 -15.01
N SER A 547 20.25 24.56 -16.02
CA SER A 547 19.59 25.87 -16.13
C SER A 547 18.35 25.99 -15.25
N ASN A 548 17.84 24.88 -14.68
CA ASN A 548 16.66 24.89 -13.82
C ASN A 548 17.03 25.33 -12.39
N ASN A 549 16.20 26.17 -11.79
CA ASN A 549 16.36 26.56 -10.38
C ASN A 549 16.19 25.38 -9.41
N SER A 550 15.67 24.25 -9.87
CA SER A 550 15.52 22.99 -9.13
C SER A 550 16.73 22.05 -9.25
N TRP A 551 17.74 22.41 -10.05
CA TRP A 551 18.92 21.56 -10.27
C TRP A 551 19.61 21.15 -8.98
N HIS A 552 19.81 19.85 -8.79
CA HIS A 552 20.39 19.19 -7.59
C HIS A 552 19.61 19.45 -6.28
N LYS A 553 18.41 20.04 -6.33
CA LYS A 553 17.59 20.23 -5.15
C LYS A 553 16.68 19.03 -4.88
N GLN A 554 16.38 18.83 -3.60
CA GLN A 554 15.46 17.80 -3.13
C GLN A 554 14.06 18.00 -3.74
N LEU A 555 13.41 16.92 -4.18
CA LEU A 555 12.06 17.01 -4.73
C LEU A 555 11.04 17.45 -3.68
N ALA A 556 10.06 18.20 -4.13
CA ALA A 556 8.95 18.66 -3.32
C ALA A 556 8.26 17.50 -2.57
N TYR A 557 7.84 17.79 -1.34
CA TYR A 557 7.15 16.85 -0.45
C TYR A 557 7.93 15.56 -0.12
N THR A 558 9.24 15.53 -0.35
CA THR A 558 10.08 14.37 -0.04
C THR A 558 11.02 14.73 1.10
N PRO A 559 10.77 14.27 2.35
CA PRO A 559 11.67 14.51 3.47
C PRO A 559 12.98 13.76 3.28
N VAL A 560 14.09 14.34 3.74
CA VAL A 560 15.39 13.66 3.73
C VAL A 560 15.42 12.57 4.79
N HIS A 561 14.86 12.84 5.97
CA HIS A 561 14.77 11.89 7.07
C HIS A 561 13.31 11.64 7.41
N SER A 562 12.91 10.39 7.48
CA SER A 562 11.58 9.99 7.94
C SER A 562 11.65 8.67 8.68
N GLY A 563 10.66 8.41 9.52
CA GLY A 563 10.62 7.13 10.20
C GLY A 563 9.51 7.01 11.22
N SER A 564 9.49 5.84 11.86
CA SER A 564 8.56 5.54 12.93
C SER A 564 9.19 4.56 13.93
N ALA A 565 8.80 4.70 15.19
CA ALA A 565 9.13 3.74 16.23
C ALA A 565 7.87 3.34 17.00
N SER A 566 7.84 2.13 17.52
CA SER A 566 6.78 1.66 18.41
C SER A 566 7.34 0.71 19.47
N ALA A 567 6.76 0.80 20.66
CA ALA A 567 7.00 -0.08 21.78
C ALA A 567 5.65 -0.56 22.32
N GLY A 568 5.41 -1.87 22.29
CA GLY A 568 4.22 -2.51 22.84
C GLY A 568 4.59 -3.40 24.02
N TRP A 569 3.91 -3.26 25.14
CA TRP A 569 3.99 -4.18 26.27
C TRP A 569 2.72 -4.99 26.36
N GLU A 570 2.81 -6.25 25.96
CA GLU A 570 1.74 -7.24 26.15
C GLU A 570 1.82 -7.84 27.55
N ASN A 571 0.68 -7.89 28.22
CA ASN A 571 0.54 -8.57 29.49
C ASN A 571 -0.92 -9.06 29.68
N PRO A 572 -1.19 -9.96 30.66
CA PRO A 572 -2.51 -10.57 30.83
C PRO A 572 -3.63 -9.60 31.29
N TRP A 573 -3.26 -8.45 31.88
CA TRP A 573 -4.25 -7.56 32.54
C TRP A 573 -4.49 -6.26 31.79
N LEU A 574 -3.48 -5.61 31.21
CA LEU A 574 -3.68 -4.38 30.43
C LEU A 574 -2.45 -4.11 29.57
N SER A 575 -2.57 -4.24 28.27
CA SER A 575 -1.47 -4.00 27.34
C SER A 575 -1.36 -2.53 26.96
N PHE A 576 -0.11 -2.05 26.79
CA PHE A 576 0.22 -0.66 26.46
C PHE A 576 1.00 -0.60 25.16
N VAL A 577 0.75 0.44 24.36
CA VAL A 577 1.50 0.73 23.15
C VAL A 577 1.85 2.21 23.14
N ALA A 578 3.12 2.51 22.88
CA ALA A 578 3.59 3.85 22.54
C ALA A 578 4.14 3.84 21.12
N HIS A 579 3.86 4.88 20.35
CA HIS A 579 4.40 4.99 19.00
C HIS A 579 4.67 6.45 18.63
N VAL A 580 5.59 6.62 17.70
CA VAL A 580 5.92 7.91 17.10
C VAL A 580 6.13 7.76 15.60
N SER A 581 5.75 8.75 14.83
CA SER A 581 6.14 8.94 13.44
C SER A 581 6.69 10.34 13.25
N PHE A 582 7.73 10.48 12.42
CA PHE A 582 8.39 11.77 12.18
C PHE A 582 8.82 11.93 10.73
N ALA A 583 8.92 13.18 10.31
CA ALA A 583 9.54 13.59 9.06
C ALA A 583 10.33 14.88 9.27
N SER A 584 11.50 14.97 8.61
CA SER A 584 12.30 16.19 8.57
C SER A 584 11.60 17.31 7.81
N GLU A 585 12.17 18.49 7.84
CA GLU A 585 11.75 19.59 6.96
C GLU A 585 11.74 19.15 5.50
N ARG A 586 10.85 19.77 4.72
CA ARG A 586 10.67 19.50 3.31
C ARG A 586 10.09 20.73 2.62
N TRP A 587 10.12 20.73 1.29
CA TRP A 587 9.68 21.85 0.48
C TRP A 587 8.40 21.49 -0.28
N ASN A 588 7.50 22.45 -0.50
CA ASN A 588 6.32 22.22 -1.33
C ASN A 588 6.56 22.50 -2.82
N THR A 589 7.74 23.02 -3.17
CA THR A 589 8.19 23.22 -4.55
C THR A 589 9.64 22.80 -4.70
N ASN A 590 10.05 22.43 -5.91
CA ASN A 590 11.43 22.03 -6.19
C ASN A 590 12.43 23.21 -6.17
N ASN A 591 11.96 24.45 -6.18
CA ASN A 591 12.82 25.64 -6.20
C ASN A 591 13.39 26.02 -4.81
N HIS A 592 12.87 25.42 -3.73
CA HIS A 592 13.29 25.66 -2.34
C HIS A 592 13.27 27.15 -1.95
N LEU A 593 12.19 27.86 -2.26
CA LEU A 593 12.03 29.23 -1.77
C LEU A 593 11.76 29.19 -0.25
N PRO A 594 12.27 30.14 0.55
CA PRO A 594 12.05 30.17 2.00
C PRO A 594 10.57 30.08 2.41
N THR A 595 9.68 30.69 1.62
CA THR A 595 8.22 30.67 1.83
C THR A 595 7.57 29.33 1.51
N THR A 596 8.31 28.37 0.95
CA THR A 596 7.82 27.05 0.52
C THR A 596 8.25 25.91 1.45
N ASN A 597 8.93 26.22 2.53
CA ASN A 597 9.36 25.27 3.55
C ASN A 597 8.15 24.74 4.35
N LEU A 598 8.16 23.45 4.64
CA LEU A 598 7.30 22.75 5.57
C LEU A 598 8.16 22.26 6.73
N PRO A 599 7.89 22.69 7.97
CA PRO A 599 8.69 22.31 9.14
C PRO A 599 8.73 20.79 9.37
N ALA A 600 9.76 20.33 10.08
CA ALA A 600 9.81 18.99 10.62
C ALA A 600 8.69 18.78 11.65
N TYR A 601 8.23 17.54 11.81
CA TYR A 601 7.24 17.19 12.82
C TYR A 601 7.50 15.80 13.41
N SER A 602 6.94 15.59 14.61
CA SER A 602 6.86 14.27 15.25
C SER A 602 5.48 14.08 15.88
N GLU A 603 4.77 13.05 15.42
CA GLU A 603 3.44 12.69 15.91
C GLU A 603 3.56 11.50 16.87
N TRP A 604 3.20 11.71 18.13
CA TRP A 604 3.21 10.70 19.19
C TRP A 604 1.80 10.20 19.46
N GLY A 605 1.68 8.89 19.64
CA GLY A 605 0.42 8.29 20.06
C GLY A 605 0.63 7.18 21.09
N PHE A 606 -0.42 6.94 21.86
CA PHE A 606 -0.46 5.92 22.90
C PHE A 606 -1.76 5.13 22.79
N ALA A 607 -1.71 3.86 23.14
CA ALA A 607 -2.89 3.01 23.21
C ALA A 607 -2.83 2.11 24.43
N VAL A 608 -4.01 1.80 24.94
CA VAL A 608 -4.20 0.77 25.96
C VAL A 608 -5.28 -0.18 25.48
N TYR A 609 -5.10 -1.48 25.73
CA TYR A 609 -6.14 -2.45 25.39
C TYR A 609 -6.12 -3.64 26.33
N HIS A 610 -7.30 -4.25 26.48
CA HIS A 610 -7.47 -5.50 27.19
C HIS A 610 -8.33 -6.48 26.38
N THR A 611 -7.98 -7.77 26.45
CA THR A 611 -8.65 -8.83 25.71
C THR A 611 -9.23 -9.86 26.66
N PHE A 612 -10.55 -9.89 26.76
CA PHE A 612 -11.31 -10.86 27.52
C PHE A 612 -11.51 -12.11 26.67
N ARG A 613 -11.15 -13.27 27.21
CA ARG A 613 -11.35 -14.57 26.58
C ARG A 613 -12.44 -15.32 27.30
N PHE A 614 -13.51 -15.64 26.60
CA PHE A 614 -14.63 -16.40 27.13
C PHE A 614 -14.60 -17.86 26.64
N ARG A 615 -15.50 -18.68 27.18
CA ARG A 615 -15.71 -20.05 26.69
C ARG A 615 -16.11 -20.02 25.20
N GLN A 616 -15.87 -21.13 24.48
CA GLN A 616 -16.18 -21.32 23.07
C GLN A 616 -15.42 -20.35 22.12
N GLN A 617 -14.18 -20.01 22.46
CA GLN A 617 -13.30 -19.15 21.65
C GLN A 617 -13.84 -17.72 21.40
N ARG A 618 -14.81 -17.26 22.18
CA ARG A 618 -15.30 -15.88 22.09
C ARG A 618 -14.31 -14.92 22.70
N ILE A 619 -14.05 -13.83 22.01
CA ILE A 619 -13.04 -12.85 22.40
C ILE A 619 -13.65 -11.45 22.31
N LEU A 620 -13.55 -10.68 23.40
CA LEU A 620 -13.89 -9.26 23.43
C LEU A 620 -12.61 -8.47 23.67
N THR A 621 -12.28 -7.55 22.78
CA THR A 621 -11.16 -6.61 22.95
C THR A 621 -11.73 -5.20 23.10
N LEU A 622 -11.34 -4.54 24.18
CA LEU A 622 -11.58 -3.11 24.41
C LEU A 622 -10.26 -2.38 24.23
N ARG A 623 -10.28 -1.27 23.48
CA ARG A 623 -9.09 -0.48 23.20
C ARG A 623 -9.42 1.01 23.24
N ALA A 624 -8.50 1.80 23.80
CA ALA A 624 -8.52 3.25 23.77
C ALA A 624 -7.19 3.77 23.24
N ASP A 625 -7.24 4.70 22.31
CA ASP A 625 -6.10 5.31 21.64
C ASP A 625 -6.13 6.84 21.81
N ILE A 626 -4.96 7.42 21.92
CA ILE A 626 -4.72 8.84 21.75
C ILE A 626 -3.69 9.03 20.63
N GLN A 627 -4.09 9.72 19.58
CA GLN A 627 -3.25 10.10 18.44
C GLN A 627 -2.82 11.55 18.61
N ASN A 628 -1.64 11.90 18.10
CA ASN A 628 -1.08 13.23 18.25
C ASN A 628 -1.18 13.75 19.71
N ALA A 629 -0.71 12.95 20.66
CA ALA A 629 -0.94 13.18 22.10
C ALA A 629 -0.42 14.54 22.60
N PHE A 630 0.61 15.09 21.95
CA PHE A 630 1.20 16.38 22.31
C PHE A 630 0.63 17.56 21.52
N ASP A 631 -0.44 17.32 20.71
CA ASP A 631 -1.14 18.35 19.92
C ASP A 631 -0.20 19.07 18.94
N GLU A 632 0.72 18.33 18.32
CA GLU A 632 1.66 18.86 17.33
C GLU A 632 0.90 19.41 16.12
N ARG A 633 1.23 20.64 15.71
CA ARG A 633 0.61 21.32 14.59
C ARG A 633 1.51 21.21 13.38
N TYR A 634 1.07 20.43 12.41
CA TYR A 634 1.87 20.16 11.22
C TYR A 634 0.99 20.01 9.97
N GLU A 635 1.63 20.09 8.82
CA GLU A 635 1.04 19.87 7.50
C GLU A 635 1.87 18.83 6.76
N VAL A 636 1.22 17.84 6.16
CA VAL A 636 1.88 16.93 5.20
C VAL A 636 1.90 17.56 3.82
N ILE A 637 0.79 18.12 3.42
CA ILE A 637 0.62 18.95 2.21
C ILE A 637 0.39 20.39 2.65
N ARG A 638 1.10 21.32 2.04
CA ARG A 638 1.03 22.73 2.40
C ARG A 638 -0.40 23.26 2.34
N ARG A 639 -0.80 24.01 3.38
CA ARG A 639 -2.15 24.54 3.59
C ARG A 639 -3.25 23.48 3.77
N TYR A 640 -2.86 22.25 4.09
CA TYR A 640 -3.74 21.21 4.56
C TYR A 640 -3.31 20.83 5.98
N PRO A 641 -3.81 21.56 7.01
CA PRO A 641 -3.48 21.29 8.40
C PRO A 641 -3.92 19.89 8.78
N MET A 642 -3.06 19.18 9.50
CA MET A 642 -3.38 17.87 10.05
C MET A 642 -4.20 18.01 11.35
N PRO A 643 -5.01 17.00 11.72
CA PRO A 643 -5.73 16.99 12.99
C PRO A 643 -4.77 17.10 14.17
N GLY A 644 -5.13 17.93 15.17
CA GLY A 644 -4.48 17.93 16.48
C GLY A 644 -4.76 16.65 17.26
N ARG A 645 -4.68 16.72 18.60
CA ARG A 645 -4.94 15.58 19.49
C ARG A 645 -6.31 14.96 19.23
N ALA A 646 -6.33 13.64 19.01
CA ALA A 646 -7.53 12.87 18.72
C ALA A 646 -7.61 11.60 19.58
N TYR A 647 -8.82 11.27 20.02
CA TYR A 647 -9.10 10.09 20.82
C TYR A 647 -9.93 9.11 20.00
N LYS A 648 -9.68 7.80 20.19
CA LYS A 648 -10.47 6.71 19.61
C LYS A 648 -10.73 5.66 20.68
N ILE A 649 -11.93 5.10 20.68
CA ILE A 649 -12.31 3.95 21.49
C ILE A 649 -12.85 2.89 20.54
N SER A 650 -12.39 1.68 20.66
CA SER A 650 -12.89 0.54 19.88
C SER A 650 -13.31 -0.62 20.75
N VAL A 651 -14.37 -1.28 20.32
CA VAL A 651 -14.91 -2.51 20.90
C VAL A 651 -14.98 -3.54 19.80
N LYS A 652 -14.23 -4.63 19.95
CA LYS A 652 -14.16 -5.72 18.98
C LYS A 652 -14.59 -7.02 19.62
N TYR A 653 -15.59 -7.67 19.05
CA TYR A 653 -16.11 -8.96 19.51
C TYR A 653 -15.97 -10.01 18.41
N ARG A 654 -15.33 -11.13 18.76
CA ARG A 654 -15.20 -12.30 17.89
C ARG A 654 -16.02 -13.46 18.49
N PHE A 655 -16.81 -14.14 17.65
CA PHE A 655 -17.72 -15.24 18.07
C PHE A 655 -17.72 -16.39 17.06
#